data_baa7939d29f7a3025cb7ea813ca8e4b4
#
_entry.id   baa7939d29f7a3025cb7ea813ca8e4b4
#
_cell.length_a   1.000
_cell.length_b   1.000
_cell.length_c   1.000
_cell.angle_alpha   90.00
_cell.angle_beta   90.00
_cell.angle_gamma   90.00
#
_symmetry.space_group_name_H-M   'P 1'
#
loop_
_entity.id
_entity.type
_entity.pdbx_description
1 polymer ?
#
loop_
_entity_poly.entity_id
_entity_poly.type
_entity_poly.pdbx_seq_one_letter_code
_entity_poly.pdbx_strand_id
1 'polypeptide(L)'
;LEAIDMTKPLPPERFVQVGESKVVDSPLGAYLEAGSAQRSRFAVRVTFPEADAPYVVEVDYPDDKPRTMEVLAQATVGGRQQYELQTGVYCGDEYPLSNRMLTHRCVLYPRSTDMALLFMTAEVDRPAAVSNLRIYKLTERLPDNVSISTPAVEGRRRHVGVYYEDPALCYDFGGHDTMPHFEKTISRLMDYMEWSGQDLFMYPGVWYHGPLYPSRSQQLAMSRVHPDNFIDYILTRFEDRELSFIPTMNVHDLSSLTHIKVTEELLSSNTMPSSPLMMFNDGMPNMGGWHGTPPNYNPLHPEVRSAILTMIDEMLELYGGYDSFKGICFHLPRHVMLWFGYADVGYNDYCIDAFTKDTGIVVPVKRDDPGRVRKYWKWLKANAWEPWIAWRCKAIHGLYTEVASHITAKRPDLKLVVNVYRPSIRDNMEEEDYMTPGYVMRVNREAGVDPALYRGSSSIVIQQTVYPSDYRWCRGRNRGGEREAQRQRHFNPQTFSTLVAAGTGWVNMHDRYWEDDVGRKEPIECPWLKEIGWRVSTLNPTPAQFLQHYVAPLRFADVQTITKGGFLIGTHGMEPKIAEFARAFRSLPAVVFTDLPAAGTAEVKVRCRDVSGKLHFYVANTGAAPARVSLKVDGTVAEFVETSTGSDVSLGKGNALSVDLAPYSLRTYRATGTGLKLAGP
;
A
#
# COMPACT_ATOMS: atom_id res chain seq x y z
N LEU A 1 29.04 16.04 5.76
CA LEU A 1 29.96 15.11 6.41
C LEU A 1 31.05 14.62 5.43
N GLU A 2 30.64 14.09 4.29
CA GLU A 2 31.56 13.52 3.31
C GLU A 2 31.00 13.60 1.89
N ALA A 3 31.88 13.74 0.90
CA ALA A 3 31.58 13.63 -0.52
C ALA A 3 32.60 12.65 -1.16
N ILE A 4 32.11 11.63 -1.84
CA ILE A 4 32.90 10.56 -2.44
C ILE A 4 32.62 10.51 -3.93
N ASP A 5 33.66 10.74 -4.73
CA ASP A 5 33.64 10.49 -6.18
C ASP A 5 33.87 8.99 -6.42
N MET A 6 32.81 8.30 -6.82
CA MET A 6 32.84 6.83 -7.00
C MET A 6 33.65 6.41 -8.24
N THR A 7 34.07 7.35 -9.08
CA THR A 7 34.92 7.07 -10.23
C THR A 7 36.43 7.02 -9.88
N LYS A 8 36.78 7.41 -8.66
CA LYS A 8 38.15 7.38 -8.15
C LYS A 8 38.38 6.14 -7.30
N PRO A 9 39.60 5.59 -7.32
CA PRO A 9 39.97 4.49 -6.43
C PRO A 9 39.77 4.88 -4.97
N LEU A 10 39.10 4.03 -4.22
CA LEU A 10 38.96 4.14 -2.76
C LEU A 10 39.94 3.18 -2.06
N PRO A 11 40.40 3.49 -0.83
CA PRO A 11 41.23 2.60 -0.05
C PRO A 11 40.56 1.23 0.18
N PRO A 12 41.31 0.09 0.14
CA PRO A 12 40.73 -1.24 0.31
C PRO A 12 39.96 -1.44 1.62
N GLU A 13 40.32 -0.74 2.69
CA GLU A 13 39.66 -0.78 3.99
C GLU A 13 38.28 -0.07 3.98
N ARG A 14 38.03 0.70 2.96
CA ARG A 14 36.75 1.46 2.77
C ARG A 14 35.87 0.97 1.63
N PHE A 15 36.42 0.15 0.74
CA PHE A 15 35.73 -0.29 -0.46
C PHE A 15 35.78 -1.81 -0.61
N VAL A 16 34.65 -2.39 -0.99
CA VAL A 16 34.57 -3.79 -1.36
C VAL A 16 33.62 -3.94 -2.54
N GLN A 17 33.90 -4.91 -3.41
CA GLN A 17 33.01 -5.30 -4.49
C GLN A 17 32.79 -6.81 -4.51
N VAL A 18 31.63 -7.22 -5.00
CA VAL A 18 31.28 -8.61 -5.30
C VAL A 18 30.81 -8.66 -6.74
N GLY A 19 31.45 -9.51 -7.54
CA GLY A 19 31.34 -9.44 -8.99
C GLY A 19 32.24 -8.34 -9.57
N GLU A 20 32.08 -8.07 -10.85
CA GLU A 20 32.84 -7.04 -11.54
C GLU A 20 32.26 -5.64 -11.29
N SER A 21 33.12 -4.64 -11.26
CA SER A 21 32.73 -3.23 -11.38
C SER A 21 33.72 -2.49 -12.26
N LYS A 22 33.25 -1.48 -12.95
CA LYS A 22 34.07 -0.68 -13.86
C LYS A 22 33.61 0.79 -13.89
N VAL A 23 34.57 1.69 -14.07
CA VAL A 23 34.24 3.08 -14.38
C VAL A 23 33.83 3.17 -15.84
N VAL A 24 32.70 3.82 -16.08
CA VAL A 24 32.11 4.05 -17.40
C VAL A 24 32.14 5.56 -17.67
N ASP A 25 32.80 5.96 -18.73
CA ASP A 25 32.71 7.33 -19.27
C ASP A 25 31.50 7.45 -20.16
N SER A 26 30.63 8.43 -19.90
CA SER A 26 29.42 8.66 -20.66
C SER A 26 29.20 10.14 -20.94
N PRO A 27 28.32 10.50 -21.89
CA PRO A 27 27.93 11.90 -22.12
C PRO A 27 27.32 12.57 -20.88
N LEU A 28 26.85 11.79 -19.90
CA LEU A 28 26.26 12.27 -18.64
C LEU A 28 27.31 12.53 -17.55
N GLY A 29 28.58 12.17 -17.80
CA GLY A 29 29.66 12.14 -16.84
C GLY A 29 30.05 10.69 -16.51
N ALA A 30 31.16 10.53 -15.80
CA ALA A 30 31.66 9.21 -15.39
C ALA A 30 30.90 8.68 -14.18
N TYR A 31 30.77 7.35 -14.10
CA TYR A 31 30.17 6.64 -12.98
C TYR A 31 30.78 5.25 -12.79
N LEU A 32 30.76 4.73 -11.56
CA LEU A 32 31.10 3.35 -11.26
C LEU A 32 29.86 2.47 -11.51
N GLU A 33 30.00 1.45 -12.35
CA GLU A 33 28.95 0.49 -12.69
C GLU A 33 29.29 -0.91 -12.16
N ALA A 34 28.37 -1.53 -11.44
CA ALA A 34 28.47 -2.92 -11.03
C ALA A 34 28.23 -3.86 -12.22
N GLY A 35 28.60 -5.13 -12.06
CA GLY A 35 28.31 -6.15 -13.06
C GLY A 35 26.81 -6.33 -13.30
N SER A 36 26.45 -6.89 -14.47
CA SER A 36 25.06 -7.11 -14.89
C SER A 36 24.40 -8.35 -14.23
N ALA A 37 25.17 -9.19 -13.56
CA ALA A 37 24.63 -10.32 -12.82
C ALA A 37 23.86 -9.84 -11.58
N GLN A 38 22.78 -10.52 -11.25
CA GLN A 38 22.05 -10.29 -10.01
C GLN A 38 23.00 -10.35 -8.81
N ARG A 39 22.83 -9.42 -7.86
CA ARG A 39 23.68 -9.28 -6.65
C ARG A 39 25.11 -8.78 -6.90
N SER A 40 25.49 -8.48 -8.14
CA SER A 40 26.73 -7.72 -8.38
C SER A 40 26.62 -6.38 -7.67
N ARG A 41 27.63 -6.04 -6.86
CA ARG A 41 27.55 -4.89 -5.97
C ARG A 41 28.91 -4.32 -5.63
N PHE A 42 28.90 -3.10 -5.17
CA PHE A 42 29.98 -2.49 -4.44
C PHE A 42 29.45 -1.81 -3.18
N ALA A 43 30.29 -1.67 -2.20
CA ALA A 43 29.97 -1.05 -0.93
C ALA A 43 31.07 -0.11 -0.47
N VAL A 44 30.65 0.95 0.21
CA VAL A 44 31.54 1.95 0.82
C VAL A 44 31.32 1.95 2.32
N ARG A 45 32.41 1.80 3.09
CA ARG A 45 32.40 1.96 4.54
C ARG A 45 32.42 3.44 4.91
N VAL A 46 31.45 3.85 5.72
CA VAL A 46 31.26 5.22 6.17
C VAL A 46 31.28 5.27 7.69
N THR A 47 31.98 6.26 8.24
CA THR A 47 31.95 6.55 9.69
C THR A 47 31.09 7.77 9.95
N PHE A 48 30.03 7.59 10.70
CA PHE A 48 29.15 8.66 11.17
C PHE A 48 29.65 9.20 12.50
N PRO A 49 29.71 10.53 12.72
CA PRO A 49 30.13 11.12 13.98
C PRO A 49 29.26 10.71 15.17
N GLU A 50 27.99 10.43 14.92
CA GLU A 50 26.99 10.18 15.96
C GLU A 50 25.97 9.18 15.45
N ALA A 51 25.73 8.13 16.24
CA ALA A 51 24.64 7.20 16.00
C ALA A 51 23.29 7.85 16.37
N ASP A 52 22.22 7.35 15.76
CA ASP A 52 20.84 7.82 15.98
C ASP A 52 20.54 9.28 15.55
N ALA A 53 21.53 10.04 15.09
CA ALA A 53 21.31 11.37 14.52
C ALA A 53 20.79 11.26 13.07
N PRO A 54 20.02 12.27 12.59
CA PRO A 54 19.53 12.26 11.21
C PRO A 54 20.63 12.69 10.22
N TYR A 55 20.78 11.92 9.18
CA TYR A 55 21.66 12.23 8.04
C TYR A 55 20.88 12.15 6.72
N VAL A 56 21.33 12.90 5.73
CA VAL A 56 20.88 12.78 4.33
C VAL A 56 21.99 12.09 3.56
N VAL A 57 21.61 11.05 2.86
CA VAL A 57 22.45 10.33 1.89
C VAL A 57 21.94 10.67 0.49
N GLU A 58 22.81 11.24 -0.33
CA GLU A 58 22.56 11.54 -1.74
C GLU A 58 23.42 10.65 -2.62
N VAL A 59 22.79 9.99 -3.59
CA VAL A 59 23.41 9.08 -4.54
C VAL A 59 23.10 9.58 -5.94
N ASP A 60 24.14 10.01 -6.66
CA ASP A 60 23.99 10.40 -8.07
C ASP A 60 24.09 9.15 -8.95
N TYR A 61 23.10 8.94 -9.80
CA TYR A 61 23.00 7.79 -10.69
C TYR A 61 22.58 8.21 -12.12
N PRO A 62 23.04 7.51 -13.16
CA PRO A 62 22.66 7.81 -14.54
C PRO A 62 21.31 7.20 -14.91
N ASP A 63 20.41 7.97 -15.51
CA ASP A 63 19.17 7.51 -16.13
C ASP A 63 19.36 7.42 -17.66
N ASP A 64 20.27 6.55 -18.09
CA ASP A 64 20.79 6.41 -19.46
C ASP A 64 20.41 5.08 -20.12
N LYS A 65 20.08 4.07 -19.35
CA LYS A 65 19.67 2.72 -19.77
C LYS A 65 18.83 2.04 -18.69
N PRO A 66 18.16 0.92 -18.98
CA PRO A 66 17.45 0.16 -17.95
C PRO A 66 18.38 -0.24 -16.82
N ARG A 67 18.00 0.12 -15.58
CA ARG A 67 18.72 -0.15 -14.34
C ARG A 67 17.76 -0.53 -13.23
N THR A 68 18.24 -1.38 -12.32
CA THR A 68 17.53 -1.71 -11.08
C THR A 68 18.56 -1.77 -9.96
N MET A 69 18.69 -0.67 -9.22
CA MET A 69 19.71 -0.51 -8.19
C MET A 69 19.07 -0.47 -6.82
N GLU A 70 19.44 -1.43 -5.97
CA GLU A 70 19.19 -1.34 -4.53
C GLU A 70 20.20 -0.40 -3.90
N VAL A 71 19.73 0.44 -2.97
CA VAL A 71 20.54 1.32 -2.11
C VAL A 71 20.28 0.90 -0.68
N LEU A 72 21.27 0.29 -0.06
CA LEU A 72 21.17 -0.33 1.25
C LEU A 72 22.16 0.29 2.22
N ALA A 73 21.75 0.47 3.48
CA ALA A 73 22.68 0.75 4.58
C ALA A 73 22.72 -0.44 5.52
N GLN A 74 23.90 -0.90 5.88
CA GLN A 74 24.10 -2.03 6.77
C GLN A 74 24.93 -1.62 7.97
N ALA A 75 24.48 -2.00 9.17
CA ALA A 75 25.18 -1.76 10.43
C ALA A 75 25.37 -3.06 11.22
N THR A 76 26.31 -3.04 12.16
CA THR A 76 26.42 -4.05 13.21
C THR A 76 25.83 -3.51 14.50
N VAL A 77 24.74 -4.09 14.97
CA VAL A 77 24.07 -3.72 16.21
C VAL A 77 23.95 -4.93 17.12
N GLY A 78 24.46 -4.82 18.35
CA GLY A 78 24.43 -5.92 19.31
C GLY A 78 25.11 -7.20 18.79
N GLY A 79 26.16 -7.08 17.99
CA GLY A 79 26.89 -8.20 17.38
C GLY A 79 26.16 -8.85 16.17
N ARG A 80 25.03 -8.30 15.75
CA ARG A 80 24.27 -8.75 14.57
C ARG A 80 24.34 -7.72 13.46
N GLN A 81 24.49 -8.20 12.23
CA GLN A 81 24.37 -7.37 11.03
C GLN A 81 22.89 -7.19 10.69
N GLN A 82 22.50 -5.98 10.33
CA GLN A 82 21.14 -5.69 9.87
C GLN A 82 21.10 -4.51 8.91
N TYR A 83 20.06 -4.48 8.08
CA TYR A 83 19.79 -3.34 7.21
C TYR A 83 19.08 -2.25 7.99
N GLU A 84 19.51 -1.00 7.73
CA GLU A 84 18.95 0.23 8.31
C GLU A 84 18.22 1.09 7.27
N LEU A 85 18.49 0.84 5.99
CA LEU A 85 17.88 1.46 4.83
C LEU A 85 17.78 0.40 3.75
N GLN A 86 16.61 0.26 3.14
CA GLN A 86 16.34 -0.70 2.08
C GLN A 86 15.49 -0.02 1.00
N THR A 87 16.12 0.80 0.19
CA THR A 87 15.49 1.55 -0.89
C THR A 87 16.23 1.33 -2.19
N GLY A 88 15.83 2.02 -3.25
CA GLY A 88 16.52 1.98 -4.52
C GLY A 88 15.77 2.69 -5.63
N VAL A 89 16.34 2.59 -6.81
CA VAL A 89 15.83 3.21 -8.01
C VAL A 89 15.78 2.24 -9.17
N TYR A 90 14.85 2.46 -10.09
CA TYR A 90 14.87 1.80 -11.39
C TYR A 90 14.68 2.82 -12.51
N CYS A 91 15.32 2.54 -13.65
CA CYS A 91 15.27 3.36 -14.86
C CYS A 91 14.80 2.52 -16.04
N GLY A 92 14.17 3.15 -17.00
CA GLY A 92 13.61 2.48 -18.17
C GLY A 92 12.28 1.80 -17.89
N ASP A 93 12.04 0.66 -18.55
CA ASP A 93 10.79 -0.09 -18.47
C ASP A 93 9.58 0.69 -19.02
N GLU A 94 8.55 0.90 -18.19
CA GLU A 94 7.36 1.67 -18.55
C GLU A 94 7.60 3.18 -18.65
N TYR A 95 8.75 3.66 -18.19
CA TYR A 95 9.10 5.09 -18.22
C TYR A 95 10.22 5.38 -19.21
N PRO A 96 10.12 6.48 -19.97
CA PRO A 96 11.20 6.90 -20.83
C PRO A 96 12.42 7.33 -20.03
N LEU A 97 13.61 6.99 -20.52
CA LEU A 97 14.88 7.45 -19.97
C LEU A 97 15.02 8.97 -20.15
N SER A 98 15.47 9.66 -19.12
CA SER A 98 15.68 11.11 -19.19
C SER A 98 17.02 11.48 -19.83
N ASN A 99 17.96 10.55 -19.95
CA ASN A 99 19.33 10.76 -20.36
C ASN A 99 20.01 11.88 -19.54
N ARG A 100 19.86 11.80 -18.22
CA ARG A 100 20.42 12.76 -17.26
C ARG A 100 21.03 12.03 -16.08
N MET A 101 22.00 12.68 -15.42
CA MET A 101 22.42 12.31 -14.09
C MET A 101 21.33 12.76 -13.09
N LEU A 102 20.82 11.83 -12.28
CA LEU A 102 19.78 12.06 -11.28
C LEU A 102 20.33 11.82 -9.89
N THR A 103 19.67 12.33 -8.88
CA THR A 103 20.03 12.14 -7.48
C THR A 103 18.91 11.45 -6.73
N HIS A 104 19.21 10.31 -6.09
CA HIS A 104 18.37 9.68 -5.09
C HIS A 104 18.78 10.17 -3.71
N ARG A 105 17.83 10.70 -2.94
CA ARG A 105 18.10 11.35 -1.64
C ARG A 105 17.29 10.69 -0.56
N CYS A 106 17.92 10.16 0.48
CA CYS A 106 17.25 9.48 1.58
C CYS A 106 17.67 10.07 2.92
N VAL A 107 16.77 10.06 3.89
CA VAL A 107 17.11 10.28 5.30
C VAL A 107 17.51 8.94 5.92
N LEU A 108 18.62 8.93 6.64
CA LEU A 108 19.17 7.79 7.35
C LEU A 108 19.39 8.14 8.83
N TYR A 109 18.98 7.23 9.70
CA TYR A 109 19.23 7.30 11.14
C TYR A 109 20.16 6.12 11.53
N PRO A 110 21.49 6.28 11.43
CA PRO A 110 22.42 5.17 11.62
C PRO A 110 22.42 4.71 13.08
N ARG A 111 22.12 3.43 13.34
CA ARG A 111 22.22 2.85 14.70
C ARG A 111 23.65 2.51 15.13
N SER A 112 24.59 2.61 14.22
CA SER A 112 26.02 2.44 14.45
C SER A 112 26.80 3.58 13.80
N THR A 113 27.88 4.00 14.44
CA THR A 113 28.80 4.99 13.85
C THR A 113 29.61 4.42 12.69
N ASP A 114 29.68 3.11 12.54
CA ASP A 114 30.38 2.41 11.46
C ASP A 114 29.38 1.62 10.62
N MET A 115 29.21 2.01 9.38
CA MET A 115 28.22 1.42 8.48
C MET A 115 28.79 1.18 7.08
N ALA A 116 28.14 0.27 6.36
CA ALA A 116 28.35 0.06 4.93
C ALA A 116 27.15 0.61 4.15
N LEU A 117 27.43 1.42 3.12
CA LEU A 117 26.45 1.79 2.09
C LEU A 117 26.68 0.93 0.86
N LEU A 118 25.66 0.16 0.46
CA LEU A 118 25.73 -0.83 -0.62
C LEU A 118 24.91 -0.36 -1.81
N PHE A 119 25.44 -0.61 -3.00
CA PHE A 119 24.79 -0.37 -4.28
C PHE A 119 24.80 -1.67 -5.07
N MET A 120 23.62 -2.24 -5.32
CA MET A 120 23.51 -3.62 -5.79
C MET A 120 22.58 -3.74 -6.99
N THR A 121 23.01 -4.52 -7.98
CA THR A 121 22.18 -4.92 -9.12
C THR A 121 21.11 -5.90 -8.64
N ALA A 122 19.86 -5.47 -8.64
CA ALA A 122 18.74 -6.33 -8.25
C ALA A 122 18.37 -7.29 -9.39
N GLU A 123 18.19 -6.79 -10.59
CA GLU A 123 17.74 -7.56 -11.75
C GLU A 123 18.89 -7.78 -12.74
N VAL A 124 19.00 -8.99 -13.29
CA VAL A 124 20.01 -9.33 -14.32
C VAL A 124 19.90 -8.38 -15.51
N ASP A 125 21.04 -7.98 -16.07
CA ASP A 125 21.19 -7.05 -17.20
C ASP A 125 20.71 -5.62 -16.92
N ARG A 126 20.54 -5.25 -15.63
CA ARG A 126 20.14 -3.93 -15.17
C ARG A 126 21.10 -3.39 -14.11
N PRO A 127 22.35 -3.10 -14.50
CA PRO A 127 23.44 -2.88 -13.54
C PRO A 127 23.23 -1.63 -12.70
N ALA A 128 23.55 -1.74 -11.40
CA ALA A 128 23.63 -0.60 -10.50
C ALA A 128 24.77 0.32 -10.92
N ALA A 129 24.57 1.64 -10.76
CA ALA A 129 25.60 2.63 -11.13
C ALA A 129 25.52 3.87 -10.23
N VAL A 130 26.68 4.36 -9.77
CA VAL A 130 26.79 5.54 -8.93
C VAL A 130 27.96 6.41 -9.40
N SER A 131 27.70 7.71 -9.54
CA SER A 131 28.73 8.71 -9.86
C SER A 131 29.29 9.32 -8.56
N ASN A 132 28.44 9.88 -7.71
CA ASN A 132 28.85 10.50 -6.47
C ASN A 132 27.96 10.01 -5.30
N LEU A 133 28.57 9.93 -4.15
CA LEU A 133 27.91 9.72 -2.87
C LEU A 133 28.20 10.91 -1.98
N ARG A 134 27.16 11.55 -1.45
CA ARG A 134 27.30 12.68 -0.52
C ARG A 134 26.51 12.39 0.74
N ILE A 135 27.08 12.72 1.90
CA ILE A 135 26.46 12.51 3.20
C ILE A 135 26.50 13.83 3.98
N TYR A 136 25.33 14.23 4.43
CA TYR A 136 25.15 15.44 5.23
C TYR A 136 24.54 15.09 6.58
N LYS A 137 25.02 15.71 7.67
CA LYS A 137 24.31 15.69 8.95
C LYS A 137 23.22 16.74 8.92
N LEU A 138 21.99 16.39 9.25
CA LEU A 138 20.93 17.37 9.43
C LEU A 138 21.14 18.10 10.76
N THR A 139 21.13 19.43 10.70
CA THR A 139 21.27 20.32 11.85
C THR A 139 19.94 20.97 12.25
N GLU A 140 18.96 20.89 11.38
CA GLU A 140 17.61 21.43 11.57
C GLU A 140 16.58 20.31 11.43
N ARG A 141 15.41 20.53 11.98
CA ARG A 141 14.27 19.62 11.82
C ARG A 141 13.83 19.57 10.35
N LEU A 142 13.31 18.42 9.92
CA LEU A 142 12.68 18.30 8.60
C LEU A 142 11.47 19.25 8.51
N PRO A 143 11.19 19.81 7.31
CA PRO A 143 10.04 20.71 7.11
C PRO A 143 8.72 20.03 7.44
N ASP A 144 7.81 20.77 8.09
CA ASP A 144 6.42 20.33 8.27
C ASP A 144 5.58 20.72 7.04
N ASN A 145 5.02 19.72 6.36
CA ASN A 145 4.11 19.86 5.24
C ASN A 145 2.70 19.29 5.55
N VAL A 146 2.44 18.87 6.79
CA VAL A 146 1.15 18.34 7.24
C VAL A 146 0.21 19.46 7.65
N SER A 147 0.71 20.56 8.21
CA SER A 147 -0.05 21.75 8.64
C SER A 147 -0.71 22.50 7.46
N ILE A 148 -1.35 21.74 6.56
CA ILE A 148 -2.13 22.27 5.45
C ILE A 148 -3.53 22.51 5.99
N SER A 149 -4.08 23.71 5.74
CA SER A 149 -5.49 23.97 6.03
C SER A 149 -6.38 23.05 5.22
N THR A 150 -6.69 21.90 5.79
CA THR A 150 -7.53 20.89 5.15
C THR A 150 -8.99 21.16 5.52
N PRO A 151 -9.87 21.49 4.56
CA PRO A 151 -11.28 21.72 4.87
C PRO A 151 -11.92 20.43 5.33
N ALA A 152 -12.35 20.38 6.58
CA ALA A 152 -13.17 19.28 7.08
C ALA A 152 -14.63 19.51 6.64
N VAL A 153 -15.25 18.47 6.09
CA VAL A 153 -16.68 18.44 5.77
C VAL A 153 -17.30 17.30 6.56
N GLU A 154 -18.20 17.62 7.46
CA GLU A 154 -18.79 16.62 8.38
C GLU A 154 -17.72 15.82 9.14
N GLY A 155 -16.64 16.50 9.58
CA GLY A 155 -15.51 15.88 10.28
C GLY A 155 -14.56 15.05 9.40
N ARG A 156 -14.84 14.95 8.09
CA ARG A 156 -14.02 14.16 7.14
C ARG A 156 -13.01 15.03 6.42
N ARG A 157 -11.82 14.48 6.19
CA ARG A 157 -10.72 15.10 5.43
C ARG A 157 -10.22 14.12 4.37
N ARG A 158 -9.56 14.63 3.31
CA ARG A 158 -8.78 13.80 2.38
C ARG A 158 -7.43 13.51 3.01
N HIS A 159 -6.95 12.28 2.84
CA HIS A 159 -5.70 11.84 3.42
C HIS A 159 -4.70 11.38 2.37
N VAL A 160 -3.45 11.66 2.61
CA VAL A 160 -2.31 10.99 1.97
C VAL A 160 -1.58 10.24 3.08
N GLY A 161 -1.30 8.96 2.88
CA GLY A 161 -0.84 8.15 4.01
C GLY A 161 0.19 7.09 3.68
N VAL A 162 0.72 6.52 4.75
CA VAL A 162 1.66 5.40 4.76
C VAL A 162 0.89 4.12 5.10
N TYR A 163 1.20 3.04 4.42
CA TYR A 163 0.62 1.72 4.63
C TYR A 163 1.71 0.67 4.85
N TYR A 164 1.56 -0.13 5.89
CA TYR A 164 2.38 -1.32 6.11
C TYR A 164 1.49 -2.57 6.12
N GLU A 165 1.89 -3.57 5.37
CA GLU A 165 1.27 -4.89 5.35
C GLU A 165 1.75 -5.73 6.53
N ASP A 166 3.04 -5.66 6.80
CA ASP A 166 3.74 -6.37 7.87
C ASP A 166 4.24 -5.41 8.95
N PRO A 167 4.49 -5.86 10.19
CA PRO A 167 5.01 -5.03 11.27
C PRO A 167 6.51 -4.74 11.10
N ALA A 168 6.88 -4.08 9.99
CA ALA A 168 8.25 -3.88 9.52
C ALA A 168 8.82 -2.47 9.74
N LEU A 169 8.16 -1.66 10.56
CA LEU A 169 8.51 -0.25 10.80
C LEU A 169 9.98 -0.04 11.23
N CYS A 170 10.55 -1.03 11.91
CA CYS A 170 11.94 -0.99 12.37
C CYS A 170 12.98 -0.95 11.22
N TYR A 171 12.64 -1.50 10.06
CA TYR A 171 13.55 -1.52 8.91
C TYR A 171 13.72 -0.15 8.26
N ASP A 172 12.78 0.76 8.50
CA ASP A 172 12.81 2.12 7.95
C ASP A 172 13.31 3.16 8.96
N PHE A 173 12.94 3.00 10.24
CA PHE A 173 13.16 4.05 11.25
C PHE A 173 13.97 3.58 12.48
N GLY A 174 14.50 2.37 12.45
CA GLY A 174 15.32 1.82 13.54
C GLY A 174 14.50 1.14 14.63
N GLY A 175 15.15 0.62 15.64
CA GLY A 175 14.72 -0.35 16.63
C GLY A 175 13.30 -0.23 17.22
N HIS A 176 12.77 -1.38 17.63
CA HIS A 176 11.41 -1.49 18.18
C HIS A 176 11.29 -2.54 19.30
N ASP A 177 12.39 -3.16 19.65
CA ASP A 177 12.49 -4.25 20.64
C ASP A 177 12.35 -3.77 22.08
N THR A 178 12.57 -2.47 22.34
CA THR A 178 12.37 -1.84 23.65
C THR A 178 11.60 -0.53 23.50
N MET A 179 10.92 -0.07 24.57
CA MET A 179 10.21 1.21 24.55
C MET A 179 11.07 2.38 24.12
N PRO A 180 12.28 2.63 24.65
CA PRO A 180 13.12 3.75 24.20
C PRO A 180 13.48 3.71 22.71
N HIS A 181 13.67 2.51 22.13
CA HIS A 181 13.90 2.36 20.70
C HIS A 181 12.63 2.65 19.90
N PHE A 182 11.49 2.16 20.38
CA PHE A 182 10.20 2.38 19.74
C PHE A 182 9.79 3.85 19.76
N GLU A 183 10.04 4.56 20.85
CA GLU A 183 9.82 6.02 20.95
C GLU A 183 10.58 6.80 19.88
N LYS A 184 11.86 6.46 19.66
CA LYS A 184 12.66 7.02 18.56
C LYS A 184 12.08 6.69 17.20
N THR A 185 11.68 5.43 16.98
CA THR A 185 11.10 4.98 15.74
C THR A 185 9.82 5.75 15.39
N ILE A 186 8.92 5.93 16.36
CA ILE A 186 7.68 6.70 16.15
C ILE A 186 7.97 8.20 15.94
N SER A 187 8.89 8.78 16.69
CA SER A 187 9.29 10.18 16.46
C SER A 187 9.81 10.40 15.04
N ARG A 188 10.64 9.49 14.54
CA ARG A 188 11.19 9.52 13.18
C ARG A 188 10.12 9.33 12.11
N LEU A 189 9.18 8.41 12.35
CA LEU A 189 8.02 8.22 11.48
C LEU A 189 7.18 9.49 11.39
N MET A 190 6.91 10.14 12.53
CA MET A 190 6.12 11.37 12.57
C MET A 190 6.84 12.51 11.83
N ASP A 191 8.13 12.70 12.06
CA ASP A 191 8.93 13.69 11.34
C ASP A 191 8.95 13.41 9.83
N TYR A 192 9.03 12.15 9.44
CA TYR A 192 8.96 11.70 8.04
C TYR A 192 7.58 12.00 7.41
N MET A 193 6.49 11.68 8.13
CA MET A 193 5.12 11.94 7.67
C MET A 193 4.89 13.45 7.50
N GLU A 194 5.28 14.26 8.48
CA GLU A 194 5.18 15.71 8.38
C GLU A 194 5.98 16.25 7.19
N TRP A 195 7.21 15.80 7.00
CA TRP A 195 8.04 16.25 5.89
C TRP A 195 7.44 15.87 4.52
N SER A 196 6.93 14.68 4.39
CA SER A 196 6.31 14.20 3.15
C SER A 196 4.86 14.66 2.96
N GLY A 197 4.25 15.34 3.94
CA GLY A 197 2.86 15.80 3.90
C GLY A 197 1.83 14.68 4.08
N GLN A 198 2.23 13.52 4.57
CA GLN A 198 1.38 12.36 4.85
C GLN A 198 0.79 12.47 6.25
N ASP A 199 -0.51 12.24 6.41
CA ASP A 199 -1.24 12.45 7.67
C ASP A 199 -2.01 11.22 8.16
N LEU A 200 -1.91 10.10 7.43
CA LEU A 200 -2.55 8.84 7.79
C LEU A 200 -1.52 7.71 7.84
N PHE A 201 -1.54 6.95 8.92
CA PHE A 201 -0.74 5.75 9.10
C PHE A 201 -1.63 4.53 9.25
N MET A 202 -1.44 3.53 8.38
CA MET A 202 -2.12 2.23 8.45
C MET A 202 -1.07 1.16 8.76
N TYR A 203 -1.28 0.42 9.85
CA TYR A 203 -0.28 -0.50 10.37
C TYR A 203 -0.93 -1.71 11.06
N PRO A 204 -0.31 -2.91 11.05
CA PRO A 204 -0.88 -4.09 11.67
C PRO A 204 -1.24 -3.92 13.15
N GLY A 205 -2.51 -4.14 13.48
CA GLY A 205 -3.01 -4.38 14.82
C GLY A 205 -3.26 -5.86 15.07
N VAL A 206 -3.60 -6.60 14.00
CA VAL A 206 -3.66 -8.07 13.99
C VAL A 206 -2.84 -8.55 12.81
N TRP A 207 -1.89 -9.47 13.06
CA TRP A 207 -0.97 -9.96 12.06
C TRP A 207 -0.83 -11.48 12.13
N TYR A 208 -1.11 -12.16 11.03
CA TYR A 208 -1.10 -13.62 10.86
C TYR A 208 -1.67 -14.40 12.04
N HIS A 209 -0.88 -14.66 13.07
CA HIS A 209 -1.18 -15.57 14.17
C HIS A 209 -1.89 -14.92 15.36
N GLY A 210 -2.20 -13.63 15.28
CA GLY A 210 -2.96 -12.99 16.35
C GLY A 210 -2.76 -11.49 16.48
N PRO A 211 -3.36 -10.91 17.51
CA PRO A 211 -3.20 -9.50 17.86
C PRO A 211 -1.76 -9.13 18.22
N LEU A 212 -1.37 -7.92 17.85
CA LEU A 212 -0.15 -7.25 18.32
C LEU A 212 -0.43 -6.35 19.53
N TYR A 213 -1.69 -6.18 19.93
CA TYR A 213 -2.16 -5.45 21.10
C TYR A 213 -2.54 -6.43 22.24
N PRO A 214 -2.65 -5.99 23.51
CA PRO A 214 -2.98 -6.86 24.64
C PRO A 214 -4.45 -7.32 24.58
N SER A 215 -4.71 -8.35 23.78
CA SER A 215 -6.03 -8.99 23.66
C SER A 215 -6.30 -9.91 24.84
N ARG A 216 -7.57 -9.95 25.28
CA ARG A 216 -8.10 -10.86 26.28
C ARG A 216 -8.72 -12.12 25.67
N SER A 217 -9.12 -12.02 24.40
CA SER A 217 -9.85 -13.07 23.68
C SER A 217 -8.98 -13.94 22.80
N GLN A 218 -7.84 -13.42 22.34
CA GLN A 218 -6.95 -14.11 21.42
C GLN A 218 -5.52 -14.17 21.96
N GLN A 219 -4.83 -15.25 21.62
CA GLN A 219 -3.39 -15.35 21.87
C GLN A 219 -2.64 -14.31 21.01
N LEU A 220 -1.68 -13.66 21.61
CA LEU A 220 -0.86 -12.66 20.92
C LEU A 220 -0.02 -13.29 19.82
N ALA A 221 0.27 -12.54 18.77
CA ALA A 221 1.15 -12.98 17.68
C ALA A 221 2.51 -13.44 18.22
N MET A 222 2.98 -14.60 17.77
CA MET A 222 4.24 -15.19 18.25
C MET A 222 5.47 -14.33 17.90
N SER A 223 5.42 -13.62 16.79
CA SER A 223 6.48 -12.71 16.37
C SER A 223 6.23 -11.30 16.90
N ARG A 224 6.38 -11.13 18.22
CA ARG A 224 6.30 -9.79 18.80
C ARG A 224 7.50 -8.96 18.41
N VAL A 225 7.24 -7.91 17.68
CA VAL A 225 8.25 -6.94 17.24
C VAL A 225 8.05 -5.56 17.88
N HIS A 226 7.05 -5.44 18.77
CA HIS A 226 6.69 -4.18 19.42
C HIS A 226 6.37 -4.39 20.91
N PRO A 227 6.52 -3.33 21.73
CA PRO A 227 5.99 -3.31 23.10
C PRO A 227 4.47 -3.51 23.12
N ASP A 228 3.92 -4.06 24.21
CA ASP A 228 2.48 -4.35 24.32
C ASP A 228 1.58 -3.11 24.17
N ASN A 229 2.07 -1.95 24.55
CA ASN A 229 1.35 -0.68 24.48
C ASN A 229 1.70 0.20 23.27
N PHE A 230 2.23 -0.40 22.22
CA PHE A 230 2.73 0.37 21.06
C PHE A 230 1.63 1.18 20.35
N ILE A 231 0.40 0.65 20.28
CA ILE A 231 -0.73 1.37 19.66
C ILE A 231 -1.15 2.57 20.49
N ASP A 232 -1.25 2.43 21.83
CA ASP A 232 -1.53 3.57 22.72
C ASP A 232 -0.50 4.68 22.57
N TYR A 233 0.76 4.29 22.46
CA TYR A 233 1.85 5.26 22.28
C TYR A 233 1.73 5.98 20.94
N ILE A 234 1.48 5.26 19.85
CA ILE A 234 1.25 5.89 18.53
C ILE A 234 0.08 6.86 18.60
N LEU A 235 -1.06 6.43 19.12
CA LEU A 235 -2.28 7.23 19.16
C LEU A 235 -2.07 8.51 19.97
N THR A 236 -1.48 8.41 21.16
CA THR A 236 -1.17 9.56 22.00
C THR A 236 -0.24 10.57 21.29
N ARG A 237 0.83 10.06 20.65
CA ARG A 237 1.78 10.93 19.96
C ARG A 237 1.20 11.55 18.69
N PHE A 238 0.28 10.86 18.02
CA PHE A 238 -0.36 11.37 16.82
C PHE A 238 -1.36 12.50 17.11
N GLU A 239 -2.01 12.48 18.28
CA GLU A 239 -2.87 13.58 18.71
C GLU A 239 -2.08 14.91 18.83
N ASP A 240 -0.84 14.86 19.32
CA ASP A 240 0.04 16.03 19.43
C ASP A 240 0.33 16.69 18.06
N ARG A 241 0.19 15.96 16.95
CA ARG A 241 0.56 16.40 15.59
C ARG A 241 -0.58 16.29 14.56
N GLU A 242 -1.82 16.12 14.99
CA GLU A 242 -2.99 15.94 14.13
C GLU A 242 -2.85 14.81 13.08
N LEU A 243 -2.07 13.78 13.39
CA LEU A 243 -1.94 12.59 12.55
C LEU A 243 -3.06 11.59 12.82
N SER A 244 -3.33 10.74 11.88
CA SER A 244 -4.40 9.73 11.94
C SER A 244 -3.82 8.33 11.90
N PHE A 245 -4.42 7.40 12.66
CA PHE A 245 -4.04 5.99 12.71
C PHE A 245 -5.23 5.07 12.45
N ILE A 246 -5.00 4.02 11.67
CA ILE A 246 -5.95 2.94 11.43
C ILE A 246 -5.21 1.61 11.57
N PRO A 247 -5.49 0.80 12.60
CA PRO A 247 -4.96 -0.55 12.68
C PRO A 247 -5.53 -1.44 11.57
N THR A 248 -4.68 -2.27 10.98
CA THR A 248 -5.09 -3.27 9.99
C THR A 248 -5.24 -4.64 10.65
N MET A 249 -6.23 -5.41 10.19
CA MET A 249 -6.49 -6.77 10.65
C MET A 249 -6.21 -7.75 9.53
N ASN A 250 -5.13 -8.53 9.69
CA ASN A 250 -4.73 -9.62 8.82
C ASN A 250 -4.93 -10.94 9.57
N VAL A 251 -6.18 -11.43 9.62
CA VAL A 251 -6.61 -12.53 10.48
C VAL A 251 -6.41 -13.88 9.79
N HIS A 252 -5.39 -14.62 10.18
CA HIS A 252 -5.10 -15.98 9.71
C HIS A 252 -5.36 -17.04 10.76
N ASP A 253 -5.47 -16.68 12.04
CA ASP A 253 -5.74 -17.56 13.15
C ASP A 253 -6.72 -16.93 14.13
N LEU A 254 -7.50 -17.78 14.79
CA LEU A 254 -8.37 -17.43 15.90
C LEU A 254 -8.11 -18.45 17.03
N SER A 255 -7.20 -18.11 17.93
CA SER A 255 -6.77 -18.99 19.02
C SER A 255 -7.91 -19.38 19.97
N SER A 256 -8.95 -18.55 20.05
CA SER A 256 -10.20 -18.89 20.79
C SER A 256 -10.94 -20.08 20.19
N LEU A 257 -10.67 -20.45 18.94
CA LEU A 257 -11.29 -21.56 18.23
C LEU A 257 -10.38 -22.80 18.12
N THR A 258 -9.32 -22.90 18.92
CA THR A 258 -8.35 -24.02 18.88
C THR A 258 -8.95 -25.37 19.24
N HIS A 259 -10.16 -25.42 19.86
CA HIS A 259 -10.91 -26.64 20.08
C HIS A 259 -11.40 -27.30 18.78
N ILE A 260 -11.44 -26.53 17.67
CA ILE A 260 -11.81 -27.01 16.33
C ILE A 260 -10.54 -27.52 15.65
N LYS A 261 -10.30 -28.82 15.71
CA LYS A 261 -9.11 -29.45 15.13
C LYS A 261 -9.45 -30.24 13.88
N VAL A 262 -8.56 -30.17 12.90
CA VAL A 262 -8.57 -31.08 11.75
C VAL A 262 -7.71 -32.28 12.11
N THR A 263 -8.31 -33.46 12.25
CA THR A 263 -7.61 -34.72 12.54
C THR A 263 -7.36 -35.50 11.25
N GLU A 264 -6.33 -36.37 11.24
CA GLU A 264 -6.06 -37.27 10.10
C GLU A 264 -7.26 -38.20 9.84
N GLU A 265 -7.95 -38.65 10.87
CA GLU A 265 -9.16 -39.45 10.76
C GLU A 265 -10.28 -38.67 10.03
N LEU A 266 -10.46 -37.40 10.39
CA LEU A 266 -11.44 -36.51 9.75
C LEU A 266 -11.11 -36.24 8.29
N LEU A 267 -9.83 -36.06 7.97
CA LEU A 267 -9.36 -35.86 6.59
C LEU A 267 -9.50 -37.15 5.76
N SER A 268 -9.17 -38.31 6.34
CA SER A 268 -9.20 -39.60 5.64
C SER A 268 -10.61 -40.13 5.42
N SER A 269 -11.56 -39.86 6.33
CA SER A 269 -12.93 -40.33 6.25
C SER A 269 -13.77 -39.62 5.17
N ASN A 270 -13.29 -38.51 4.63
CA ASN A 270 -14.02 -37.63 3.70
C ASN A 270 -15.42 -37.23 4.21
N THR A 271 -15.63 -37.37 5.53
CA THR A 271 -16.87 -37.05 6.26
C THR A 271 -16.61 -35.89 7.22
N MET A 272 -16.28 -34.72 6.65
CA MET A 272 -16.18 -33.54 7.49
C MET A 272 -17.55 -33.19 8.06
N PRO A 273 -17.72 -33.11 9.38
CA PRO A 273 -18.96 -32.61 9.97
C PRO A 273 -19.21 -31.17 9.52
N SER A 274 -20.47 -30.74 9.62
CA SER A 274 -20.79 -29.32 9.51
C SER A 274 -20.06 -28.56 10.61
N SER A 275 -18.91 -28.03 10.28
CA SER A 275 -18.01 -27.34 11.20
C SER A 275 -17.78 -25.90 10.75
N PRO A 276 -17.25 -25.03 11.59
CA PRO A 276 -16.90 -23.68 11.20
C PRO A 276 -15.71 -23.59 10.23
N LEU A 277 -15.14 -24.72 9.80
CA LEU A 277 -14.03 -24.73 8.84
C LEU A 277 -14.45 -24.22 7.47
N MET A 278 -13.58 -23.45 6.81
CA MET A 278 -13.74 -23.08 5.41
C MET A 278 -13.41 -24.27 4.53
N MET A 279 -14.36 -24.70 3.69
CA MET A 279 -14.21 -25.89 2.84
C MET A 279 -13.98 -25.50 1.38
N PHE A 280 -13.01 -26.16 0.74
CA PHE A 280 -12.85 -26.15 -0.72
C PHE A 280 -13.94 -26.96 -1.42
N ASN A 281 -14.07 -26.74 -2.70
CA ASN A 281 -15.02 -27.42 -3.59
C ASN A 281 -14.76 -28.93 -3.77
N ASP A 282 -13.59 -29.41 -3.37
CA ASP A 282 -13.22 -30.83 -3.37
C ASP A 282 -13.55 -31.55 -2.04
N GLY A 283 -14.00 -30.78 -1.03
CA GLY A 283 -14.34 -31.29 0.29
C GLY A 283 -13.18 -31.27 1.29
N MET A 284 -12.04 -30.70 0.90
CA MET A 284 -10.93 -30.47 1.83
C MET A 284 -11.08 -29.14 2.56
N PRO A 285 -10.67 -29.03 3.83
CA PRO A 285 -10.62 -27.76 4.51
C PRO A 285 -9.56 -26.86 3.91
N ASN A 286 -9.83 -25.57 3.91
CA ASN A 286 -8.81 -24.59 3.56
C ASN A 286 -7.81 -24.46 4.71
N MET A 287 -6.63 -25.03 4.54
CA MET A 287 -5.57 -25.07 5.55
C MET A 287 -4.77 -23.77 5.67
N GLY A 288 -5.31 -22.65 5.16
CA GLY A 288 -4.54 -21.43 5.07
C GLY A 288 -3.46 -21.57 3.99
N GLY A 289 -2.44 -20.79 4.01
CA GLY A 289 -1.47 -20.93 2.93
C GLY A 289 -0.07 -20.42 3.25
N TRP A 290 0.14 -19.87 4.42
CA TRP A 290 1.39 -19.26 4.80
C TRP A 290 1.84 -19.71 6.19
N HIS A 291 3.12 -20.07 6.33
CA HIS A 291 3.81 -20.30 7.60
C HIS A 291 3.14 -21.34 8.54
N GLY A 292 2.49 -22.37 7.98
CA GLY A 292 1.87 -23.42 8.80
C GLY A 292 0.71 -22.94 9.64
N THR A 293 -0.03 -21.94 9.15
CA THR A 293 -1.25 -21.45 9.79
C THR A 293 -2.29 -22.56 9.94
N PRO A 294 -3.13 -22.52 10.98
CA PRO A 294 -4.25 -23.43 11.15
C PRO A 294 -5.26 -23.28 10.00
N PRO A 295 -6.26 -24.19 9.93
CA PRO A 295 -7.28 -24.11 8.89
C PRO A 295 -8.04 -22.79 8.96
N ASN A 296 -8.41 -22.24 7.81
CA ASN A 296 -9.28 -21.08 7.76
C ASN A 296 -10.69 -21.44 8.23
N TYR A 297 -11.24 -20.57 9.06
CA TYR A 297 -12.63 -20.66 9.52
C TYR A 297 -13.56 -19.84 8.62
N ASN A 298 -14.82 -20.28 8.53
CA ASN A 298 -15.85 -19.58 7.77
C ASN A 298 -16.33 -18.34 8.54
N PRO A 299 -16.11 -17.11 8.05
CA PRO A 299 -16.50 -15.88 8.75
C PRO A 299 -18.00 -15.72 8.96
N LEU A 300 -18.82 -16.46 8.24
CA LEU A 300 -20.28 -16.43 8.38
C LEU A 300 -20.76 -17.35 9.51
N HIS A 301 -19.94 -18.31 9.96
CA HIS A 301 -20.33 -19.20 11.05
C HIS A 301 -20.44 -18.41 12.37
N PRO A 302 -21.48 -18.63 13.21
CA PRO A 302 -21.74 -17.82 14.41
C PRO A 302 -20.56 -17.71 15.37
N GLU A 303 -19.84 -18.80 15.64
CA GLU A 303 -18.67 -18.78 16.53
C GLU A 303 -17.52 -17.95 15.96
N VAL A 304 -17.24 -18.08 14.67
CA VAL A 304 -16.19 -17.32 13.98
C VAL A 304 -16.53 -15.85 13.94
N ARG A 305 -17.78 -15.54 13.59
CA ARG A 305 -18.31 -14.18 13.59
C ARG A 305 -18.21 -13.54 14.98
N SER A 306 -18.60 -14.27 16.03
CA SER A 306 -18.48 -13.80 17.40
C SER A 306 -17.02 -13.53 17.81
N ALA A 307 -16.08 -14.40 17.43
CA ALA A 307 -14.66 -14.19 17.71
C ALA A 307 -14.11 -12.94 17.01
N ILE A 308 -14.50 -12.70 15.75
CA ILE A 308 -14.12 -11.48 15.01
C ILE A 308 -14.69 -10.24 15.69
N LEU A 309 -15.98 -10.23 16.03
CA LEU A 309 -16.63 -9.11 16.70
C LEU A 309 -16.02 -8.82 18.06
N THR A 310 -15.66 -9.86 18.83
CA THR A 310 -14.98 -9.67 20.12
C THR A 310 -13.65 -8.95 19.96
N MET A 311 -12.84 -9.30 18.95
CA MET A 311 -11.59 -8.57 18.67
C MET A 311 -11.84 -7.11 18.27
N ILE A 312 -12.89 -6.84 17.49
CA ILE A 312 -13.29 -5.48 17.13
C ILE A 312 -13.66 -4.68 18.39
N ASP A 313 -14.49 -5.27 19.26
CA ASP A 313 -14.94 -4.60 20.50
C ASP A 313 -13.77 -4.35 21.45
N GLU A 314 -12.81 -5.27 21.58
CA GLU A 314 -11.57 -5.04 22.33
C GLU A 314 -10.76 -3.84 21.79
N MET A 315 -10.56 -3.76 20.47
CA MET A 315 -9.85 -2.63 19.86
C MET A 315 -10.59 -1.31 20.07
N LEU A 316 -11.93 -1.32 19.97
CA LEU A 316 -12.75 -0.14 20.22
C LEU A 316 -12.75 0.27 21.69
N GLU A 317 -12.73 -0.70 22.61
CA GLU A 317 -12.61 -0.42 24.06
C GLU A 317 -11.28 0.25 24.37
N LEU A 318 -10.18 -0.30 23.85
CA LEU A 318 -8.83 0.18 24.10
C LEU A 318 -8.54 1.53 23.39
N TYR A 319 -8.94 1.66 22.12
CA TYR A 319 -8.43 2.73 21.26
C TYR A 319 -9.49 3.70 20.72
N GLY A 320 -10.76 3.32 20.77
CA GLY A 320 -11.85 4.13 20.19
C GLY A 320 -12.06 5.51 20.82
N GLY A 321 -11.42 5.79 21.97
CA GLY A 321 -11.47 7.10 22.63
C GLY A 321 -10.48 8.14 22.08
N TYR A 322 -9.43 7.71 21.38
CA TYR A 322 -8.42 8.61 20.82
C TYR A 322 -8.93 9.33 19.57
N ASP A 323 -8.71 10.64 19.49
CA ASP A 323 -9.07 11.40 18.27
C ASP A 323 -8.24 11.02 17.05
N SER A 324 -7.00 10.58 17.26
CA SER A 324 -6.10 10.06 16.22
C SER A 324 -6.56 8.70 15.66
N PHE A 325 -7.38 7.93 16.38
CA PHE A 325 -7.95 6.66 15.91
C PHE A 325 -9.11 6.93 14.94
N LYS A 326 -9.02 6.44 13.67
CA LYS A 326 -9.98 6.74 12.60
C LYS A 326 -10.80 5.53 12.13
N GLY A 327 -10.64 4.40 12.76
CA GLY A 327 -11.38 3.18 12.44
C GLY A 327 -10.51 1.95 12.41
N ILE A 328 -10.99 0.90 11.75
CA ILE A 328 -10.33 -0.40 11.62
C ILE A 328 -10.30 -0.79 10.15
N CYS A 329 -9.18 -1.35 9.69
CA CYS A 329 -9.04 -1.82 8.32
C CYS A 329 -9.01 -3.35 8.26
N PHE A 330 -9.94 -3.95 7.52
CA PHE A 330 -9.82 -5.34 7.10
C PHE A 330 -8.85 -5.43 5.93
N HIS A 331 -7.72 -6.05 6.18
CA HIS A 331 -6.72 -6.35 5.18
C HIS A 331 -7.04 -7.71 4.56
N LEU A 332 -7.43 -7.72 3.28
CA LEU A 332 -8.00 -8.88 2.60
C LEU A 332 -7.08 -9.49 1.54
N PRO A 333 -5.90 -10.03 1.88
CA PRO A 333 -5.25 -11.00 1.01
C PRO A 333 -6.07 -12.30 1.00
N ARG A 334 -5.77 -13.17 0.04
CA ARG A 334 -6.58 -14.38 -0.22
C ARG A 334 -6.74 -15.36 0.96
N HIS A 335 -5.84 -15.31 1.94
CA HIS A 335 -5.72 -16.33 3.00
C HIS A 335 -6.41 -15.97 4.31
N VAL A 336 -7.01 -14.79 4.42
CA VAL A 336 -7.60 -14.31 5.67
C VAL A 336 -9.02 -14.82 5.89
N MET A 337 -9.41 -14.91 7.15
CA MET A 337 -10.72 -15.38 7.60
C MET A 337 -11.78 -14.26 7.64
N LEU A 338 -11.64 -13.22 6.84
CA LEU A 338 -12.57 -12.09 6.82
C LEU A 338 -13.47 -12.07 5.58
N TRP A 339 -13.22 -12.97 4.63
CA TRP A 339 -13.98 -13.17 3.40
C TRP A 339 -13.79 -14.60 2.87
N PHE A 340 -14.34 -14.95 1.71
CA PHE A 340 -14.10 -16.27 1.12
C PHE A 340 -12.74 -16.37 0.40
N GLY A 341 -12.28 -15.28 -0.19
CA GLY A 341 -10.99 -15.20 -0.88
C GLY A 341 -10.97 -15.82 -2.30
N TYR A 342 -11.78 -16.86 -2.55
CA TYR A 342 -11.83 -17.59 -3.82
C TYR A 342 -13.23 -18.07 -4.20
N ALA A 343 -13.44 -18.34 -5.51
CA ALA A 343 -14.65 -18.97 -6.02
C ALA A 343 -14.84 -20.41 -5.55
N ASP A 344 -13.76 -21.12 -5.28
CA ASP A 344 -13.75 -22.55 -4.98
C ASP A 344 -13.75 -22.91 -3.48
N VAL A 345 -13.99 -21.94 -2.59
CA VAL A 345 -14.19 -22.14 -1.15
C VAL A 345 -15.60 -21.74 -0.70
N GLY A 346 -15.98 -22.13 0.51
CA GLY A 346 -17.26 -21.78 1.14
C GLY A 346 -18.38 -22.79 0.86
N TYR A 347 -18.06 -24.01 0.48
CA TYR A 347 -19.04 -25.07 0.15
C TYR A 347 -19.36 -25.97 1.35
N ASN A 348 -19.22 -25.46 2.57
CA ASN A 348 -19.63 -26.16 3.77
C ASN A 348 -21.16 -26.18 3.96
N ASP A 349 -21.64 -27.13 4.76
CA ASP A 349 -23.06 -27.33 4.98
C ASP A 349 -23.75 -26.08 5.50
N TYR A 350 -23.09 -25.30 6.40
CA TYR A 350 -23.61 -24.06 6.93
C TYR A 350 -23.93 -23.04 5.80
N CYS A 351 -23.00 -22.85 4.85
CA CYS A 351 -23.23 -21.91 3.74
C CYS A 351 -24.36 -22.38 2.82
N ILE A 352 -24.46 -23.67 2.57
CA ILE A 352 -25.56 -24.24 1.74
C ILE A 352 -26.92 -24.05 2.41
N ASP A 353 -27.01 -24.28 3.74
CA ASP A 353 -28.25 -24.05 4.49
C ASP A 353 -28.65 -22.59 4.50
N ALA A 354 -27.69 -21.70 4.77
CA ALA A 354 -27.93 -20.26 4.76
C ALA A 354 -28.36 -19.77 3.34
N PHE A 355 -27.67 -20.25 2.30
CA PHE A 355 -28.06 -19.93 0.91
C PHE A 355 -29.48 -20.39 0.61
N THR A 356 -29.83 -21.63 0.96
CA THR A 356 -31.18 -22.17 0.74
C THR A 356 -32.24 -21.37 1.48
N LYS A 357 -31.96 -21.03 2.75
CA LYS A 357 -32.84 -20.22 3.59
C LYS A 357 -33.08 -18.84 2.99
N ASP A 358 -32.01 -18.18 2.55
CA ASP A 358 -32.06 -16.78 2.11
C ASP A 358 -32.62 -16.61 0.68
N THR A 359 -32.45 -17.63 -0.17
CA THR A 359 -32.81 -17.56 -1.61
C THR A 359 -34.01 -18.41 -1.99
N GLY A 360 -34.39 -19.40 -1.17
CA GLY A 360 -35.37 -20.42 -1.51
C GLY A 360 -34.86 -21.48 -2.52
N ILE A 361 -33.61 -21.38 -2.96
CA ILE A 361 -33.02 -22.33 -3.91
C ILE A 361 -32.48 -23.53 -3.15
N VAL A 362 -33.13 -24.69 -3.35
CA VAL A 362 -32.74 -25.95 -2.72
C VAL A 362 -31.63 -26.64 -3.53
N VAL A 363 -30.52 -26.94 -2.89
CA VAL A 363 -29.43 -27.75 -3.45
C VAL A 363 -29.74 -29.24 -3.23
N PRO A 364 -30.09 -30.04 -4.27
CA PRO A 364 -30.65 -31.37 -4.08
C PRO A 364 -29.56 -32.42 -3.85
N VAL A 365 -28.76 -32.21 -2.81
CA VAL A 365 -27.67 -33.11 -2.42
C VAL A 365 -27.91 -33.57 -0.98
N LYS A 366 -27.86 -34.87 -0.74
CA LYS A 366 -28.09 -35.46 0.58
C LYS A 366 -26.93 -35.14 1.53
N ARG A 367 -27.26 -34.88 2.81
CA ARG A 367 -26.30 -34.56 3.87
C ARG A 367 -25.39 -35.72 4.28
N ASP A 368 -25.90 -36.92 4.16
CA ASP A 368 -25.17 -38.16 4.44
C ASP A 368 -24.24 -38.62 3.31
N ASP A 369 -24.26 -37.93 2.16
CA ASP A 369 -23.37 -38.24 1.05
C ASP A 369 -21.93 -37.79 1.38
N PRO A 370 -20.96 -38.70 1.43
CA PRO A 370 -19.58 -38.34 1.77
C PRO A 370 -18.92 -37.44 0.73
N GLY A 371 -19.41 -37.41 -0.51
CA GLY A 371 -18.95 -36.52 -1.58
C GLY A 371 -19.77 -35.24 -1.73
N ARG A 372 -20.62 -34.90 -0.76
CA ARG A 372 -21.62 -33.82 -0.86
C ARG A 372 -21.02 -32.46 -1.20
N VAL A 373 -19.88 -32.09 -0.64
CA VAL A 373 -19.26 -30.77 -0.87
C VAL A 373 -18.94 -30.58 -2.34
N ARG A 374 -18.34 -31.59 -2.97
CA ARG A 374 -18.05 -31.55 -4.43
C ARG A 374 -19.31 -31.54 -5.27
N LYS A 375 -20.38 -32.22 -4.81
CA LYS A 375 -21.69 -32.22 -5.48
C LYS A 375 -22.39 -30.87 -5.33
N TYR A 376 -22.29 -30.20 -4.18
CA TYR A 376 -22.79 -28.82 -3.99
C TYR A 376 -22.16 -27.89 -5.01
N TRP A 377 -20.82 -27.87 -5.10
CA TRP A 377 -20.13 -27.04 -6.07
C TRP A 377 -20.55 -27.31 -7.52
N LYS A 378 -20.57 -28.60 -7.93
CA LYS A 378 -20.97 -28.97 -9.29
C LYS A 378 -22.39 -28.52 -9.61
N TRP A 379 -23.31 -28.77 -8.68
CA TRP A 379 -24.70 -28.39 -8.86
C TRP A 379 -24.90 -26.88 -8.93
N LEU A 380 -24.32 -26.13 -7.99
CA LEU A 380 -24.38 -24.66 -7.97
C LEU A 380 -23.81 -24.08 -9.25
N LYS A 381 -22.65 -24.56 -9.69
CA LYS A 381 -22.00 -24.07 -10.91
C LYS A 381 -22.86 -24.29 -12.15
N ALA A 382 -23.57 -25.40 -12.21
CA ALA A 382 -24.41 -25.76 -13.37
C ALA A 382 -25.79 -25.08 -13.34
N ASN A 383 -26.38 -24.83 -12.16
CA ASN A 383 -27.79 -24.48 -12.01
C ASN A 383 -28.06 -23.16 -11.33
N ALA A 384 -27.16 -22.65 -10.48
CA ALA A 384 -27.42 -21.50 -9.64
C ALA A 384 -26.15 -20.66 -9.36
N TRP A 385 -25.24 -20.52 -10.34
CA TRP A 385 -23.94 -19.87 -10.11
C TRP A 385 -24.10 -18.38 -9.75
N GLU A 386 -24.81 -17.59 -10.55
CA GLU A 386 -25.00 -16.17 -10.26
C GLU A 386 -25.78 -15.91 -8.97
N PRO A 387 -26.88 -16.63 -8.67
CA PRO A 387 -27.52 -16.55 -7.35
C PRO A 387 -26.59 -16.88 -6.19
N TRP A 388 -25.72 -17.89 -6.34
CA TRP A 388 -24.72 -18.27 -5.33
C TRP A 388 -23.68 -17.16 -5.09
N ILE A 389 -23.11 -16.60 -6.17
CA ILE A 389 -22.16 -15.50 -6.08
C ILE A 389 -22.81 -14.24 -5.49
N ALA A 390 -24.00 -13.90 -5.91
CA ALA A 390 -24.74 -12.77 -5.35
C ALA A 390 -25.05 -12.94 -3.86
N TRP A 391 -25.42 -14.16 -3.44
CA TRP A 391 -25.64 -14.48 -2.03
C TRP A 391 -24.36 -14.34 -1.20
N ARG A 392 -23.22 -14.87 -1.69
CA ARG A 392 -21.92 -14.74 -1.02
C ARG A 392 -21.59 -13.27 -0.74
N CYS A 393 -21.75 -12.42 -1.75
CA CYS A 393 -21.49 -10.98 -1.62
C CYS A 393 -22.44 -10.33 -0.60
N LYS A 394 -23.72 -10.69 -0.61
CA LYS A 394 -24.70 -10.22 0.39
C LYS A 394 -24.38 -10.67 1.81
N ALA A 395 -23.98 -11.92 1.99
CA ALA A 395 -23.66 -12.49 3.28
C ALA A 395 -22.42 -11.81 3.89
N ILE A 396 -21.35 -11.60 3.11
CA ILE A 396 -20.17 -10.85 3.55
C ILE A 396 -20.49 -9.37 3.78
N HIS A 397 -21.30 -8.76 2.93
CA HIS A 397 -21.77 -7.39 3.17
C HIS A 397 -22.54 -7.28 4.50
N GLY A 398 -23.38 -8.27 4.83
CA GLY A 398 -24.07 -8.35 6.12
C GLY A 398 -23.13 -8.38 7.32
N LEU A 399 -22.05 -9.22 7.25
CA LEU A 399 -21.01 -9.25 8.25
C LEU A 399 -20.32 -7.90 8.41
N TYR A 400 -19.92 -7.27 7.30
CA TYR A 400 -19.22 -5.98 7.35
C TYR A 400 -20.13 -4.85 7.84
N THR A 401 -21.43 -4.91 7.54
CA THR A 401 -22.40 -3.96 8.06
C THR A 401 -22.53 -4.08 9.58
N GLU A 402 -22.54 -5.28 10.11
CA GLU A 402 -22.54 -5.50 11.57
C GLU A 402 -21.26 -4.99 12.22
N VAL A 403 -20.09 -5.31 11.68
CA VAL A 403 -18.82 -4.77 12.16
C VAL A 403 -18.83 -3.23 12.13
N ALA A 404 -19.27 -2.63 11.03
CA ALA A 404 -19.35 -1.18 10.91
C ALA A 404 -20.33 -0.58 11.93
N SER A 405 -21.40 -1.29 12.29
CA SER A 405 -22.33 -0.86 13.34
C SER A 405 -21.68 -0.85 14.73
N HIS A 406 -20.88 -1.84 15.09
CA HIS A 406 -20.08 -1.83 16.34
C HIS A 406 -19.11 -0.63 16.34
N ILE A 407 -18.38 -0.42 15.23
CA ILE A 407 -17.43 0.67 15.09
C ILE A 407 -18.11 2.03 15.26
N THR A 408 -19.22 2.28 14.55
CA THR A 408 -19.92 3.58 14.57
C THR A 408 -20.73 3.79 15.85
N ALA A 409 -21.14 2.74 16.54
CA ALA A 409 -21.75 2.83 17.87
C ALA A 409 -20.76 3.36 18.92
N LYS A 410 -19.47 3.07 18.77
CA LYS A 410 -18.44 3.64 19.64
C LYS A 410 -18.23 5.12 19.34
N ARG A 411 -18.10 5.48 18.05
CA ARG A 411 -17.93 6.86 17.58
C ARG A 411 -18.36 6.99 16.11
N PRO A 412 -19.31 7.88 15.76
CA PRO A 412 -19.93 7.92 14.43
C PRO A 412 -18.99 8.27 13.27
N ASP A 413 -17.86 8.94 13.53
CA ASP A 413 -16.86 9.32 12.53
C ASP A 413 -15.94 8.16 12.15
N LEU A 414 -15.85 7.10 12.95
CA LEU A 414 -15.02 5.93 12.69
C LEU A 414 -15.50 5.15 11.46
N LYS A 415 -14.57 4.48 10.77
CA LYS A 415 -14.83 3.71 9.56
C LYS A 415 -14.38 2.27 9.67
N LEU A 416 -15.11 1.38 9.02
CA LEU A 416 -14.58 0.12 8.56
C LEU A 416 -13.98 0.34 7.17
N VAL A 417 -12.68 0.17 7.04
CA VAL A 417 -11.99 0.17 5.75
C VAL A 417 -11.87 -1.27 5.27
N VAL A 418 -12.34 -1.57 4.09
CA VAL A 418 -12.23 -2.90 3.47
C VAL A 418 -11.17 -2.82 2.40
N ASN A 419 -9.93 -3.18 2.75
CA ASN A 419 -8.81 -3.16 1.82
C ASN A 419 -8.78 -4.44 0.99
N VAL A 420 -9.30 -4.33 -0.23
CA VAL A 420 -9.36 -5.44 -1.18
C VAL A 420 -8.04 -5.53 -1.92
N TYR A 421 -7.30 -6.57 -1.64
CA TYR A 421 -6.15 -6.95 -2.45
C TYR A 421 -6.60 -7.44 -3.81
N ARG A 422 -5.72 -7.33 -4.79
CA ARG A 422 -5.91 -8.05 -6.04
C ARG A 422 -6.16 -9.51 -5.68
N PRO A 423 -7.34 -10.07 -6.01
CA PRO A 423 -7.57 -11.48 -5.75
C PRO A 423 -6.49 -12.26 -6.46
N SER A 424 -5.66 -12.91 -5.69
CA SER A 424 -4.58 -13.69 -6.24
C SER A 424 -5.21 -14.89 -6.96
N ILE A 425 -4.95 -14.94 -8.20
CA ILE A 425 -5.21 -16.07 -9.04
C ILE A 425 -4.40 -17.24 -8.51
N ARG A 426 -4.97 -18.43 -8.45
CA ARG A 426 -4.20 -19.67 -8.29
C ARG A 426 -3.04 -19.63 -9.28
N ASP A 427 -1.89 -20.11 -8.88
CA ASP A 427 -0.60 -20.03 -9.59
C ASP A 427 -0.60 -20.48 -11.07
N ASN A 428 -1.73 -20.93 -11.59
CA ASN A 428 -1.93 -21.51 -12.93
C ASN A 428 -2.86 -20.70 -13.85
N MET A 429 -3.34 -19.51 -13.46
CA MET A 429 -4.14 -18.71 -14.38
C MET A 429 -3.24 -17.88 -15.28
N GLU A 430 -3.54 -17.94 -16.58
CA GLU A 430 -2.82 -17.21 -17.60
C GLU A 430 -3.11 -15.70 -17.48
N GLU A 431 -2.13 -14.88 -17.83
CA GLU A 431 -2.19 -13.41 -17.70
C GLU A 431 -3.29 -12.78 -18.58
N GLU A 432 -3.68 -13.48 -19.64
CA GLU A 432 -4.78 -13.08 -20.52
C GLU A 432 -6.11 -12.88 -19.78
N ASP A 433 -6.37 -13.69 -18.76
CA ASP A 433 -7.60 -13.58 -17.96
C ASP A 433 -7.68 -12.26 -17.20
N TYR A 434 -6.55 -11.72 -16.74
CA TYR A 434 -6.51 -10.47 -16.01
C TYR A 434 -6.88 -9.27 -16.89
N MET A 435 -6.63 -9.33 -18.16
CA MET A 435 -6.95 -8.28 -19.13
C MET A 435 -8.39 -8.41 -19.67
N THR A 436 -9.07 -9.50 -19.38
CA THR A 436 -10.46 -9.70 -19.81
C THR A 436 -11.37 -8.64 -19.14
N PRO A 437 -12.19 -7.92 -19.89
CA PRO A 437 -13.14 -6.96 -19.34
C PRO A 437 -14.00 -7.58 -18.23
N GLY A 438 -14.10 -6.86 -17.07
CA GLY A 438 -14.86 -7.34 -15.92
C GLY A 438 -14.16 -8.37 -15.04
N TYR A 439 -12.94 -8.80 -15.38
CA TYR A 439 -12.20 -9.80 -14.62
C TYR A 439 -12.05 -9.43 -13.14
N VAL A 440 -11.54 -8.23 -12.82
CA VAL A 440 -11.30 -7.79 -11.43
C VAL A 440 -12.62 -7.77 -10.63
N MET A 441 -13.71 -7.31 -11.22
CA MET A 441 -15.02 -7.32 -10.58
C MET A 441 -15.55 -8.74 -10.38
N ARG A 442 -15.37 -9.63 -11.35
CA ARG A 442 -15.77 -11.04 -11.23
C ARG A 442 -15.04 -11.70 -10.06
N VAL A 443 -13.72 -11.60 -9.99
CA VAL A 443 -12.93 -12.26 -8.92
C VAL A 443 -13.22 -11.69 -7.54
N ASN A 444 -13.46 -10.38 -7.43
CA ASN A 444 -13.87 -9.77 -6.16
C ASN A 444 -15.24 -10.32 -5.70
N ARG A 445 -16.21 -10.41 -6.62
CA ARG A 445 -17.53 -10.99 -6.30
C ARG A 445 -17.42 -12.49 -5.97
N GLU A 446 -16.62 -13.25 -6.68
CA GLU A 446 -16.33 -14.65 -6.40
C GLU A 446 -15.68 -14.82 -5.01
N ALA A 447 -14.85 -13.88 -4.57
CA ALA A 447 -14.28 -13.85 -3.23
C ALA A 447 -15.26 -13.38 -2.14
N GLY A 448 -16.43 -12.88 -2.50
CA GLY A 448 -17.50 -12.45 -1.58
C GLY A 448 -17.60 -10.93 -1.40
N VAL A 449 -16.88 -10.12 -2.17
CA VAL A 449 -16.96 -8.66 -2.09
C VAL A 449 -17.45 -8.09 -3.42
N ASP A 450 -18.68 -7.59 -3.43
CA ASP A 450 -19.20 -6.77 -4.53
C ASP A 450 -19.08 -5.29 -4.16
N PRO A 451 -18.15 -4.53 -4.74
CA PRO A 451 -17.94 -3.13 -4.38
C PRO A 451 -19.17 -2.25 -4.57
N ALA A 452 -20.08 -2.63 -5.47
CA ALA A 452 -21.31 -1.87 -5.73
C ALA A 452 -22.27 -1.85 -4.52
N LEU A 453 -22.23 -2.88 -3.66
CA LEU A 453 -23.05 -2.93 -2.44
C LEU A 453 -22.65 -1.88 -1.39
N TYR A 454 -21.46 -1.32 -1.51
CA TYR A 454 -20.93 -0.32 -0.56
C TYR A 454 -21.07 1.12 -1.07
N ARG A 455 -21.67 1.30 -2.26
CA ARG A 455 -21.87 2.62 -2.84
C ARG A 455 -22.75 3.50 -1.92
N GLY A 456 -22.21 4.67 -1.56
CA GLY A 456 -22.90 5.62 -0.70
C GLY A 456 -22.87 5.28 0.80
N SER A 457 -22.18 4.20 1.22
CA SER A 457 -22.00 3.92 2.64
C SER A 457 -21.21 5.05 3.32
N SER A 458 -21.69 5.49 4.48
CA SER A 458 -20.98 6.47 5.32
C SER A 458 -20.03 5.84 6.31
N SER A 459 -20.19 4.54 6.60
CA SER A 459 -19.44 3.79 7.63
C SER A 459 -18.46 2.77 7.07
N ILE A 460 -18.65 2.30 5.82
CA ILE A 460 -17.79 1.32 5.17
C ILE A 460 -17.13 1.96 3.96
N VAL A 461 -15.82 1.86 3.86
CA VAL A 461 -15.03 2.38 2.74
C VAL A 461 -14.29 1.24 2.06
N ILE A 462 -14.46 1.10 0.75
CA ILE A 462 -13.65 0.20 -0.05
C ILE A 462 -12.30 0.85 -0.32
N GLN A 463 -11.22 0.18 0.07
CA GLN A 463 -9.86 0.51 -0.32
C GLN A 463 -9.37 -0.52 -1.33
N GLN A 464 -8.86 -0.06 -2.46
CA GLN A 464 -8.29 -0.91 -3.48
C GLN A 464 -6.77 -0.92 -3.34
N THR A 465 -6.17 -2.07 -3.08
CA THR A 465 -4.71 -2.21 -3.23
C THR A 465 -4.35 -2.45 -4.69
N VAL A 466 -3.47 -1.62 -5.21
CA VAL A 466 -2.94 -1.67 -6.58
C VAL A 466 -1.44 -1.90 -6.53
N TYR A 467 -1.00 -2.96 -7.20
CA TYR A 467 0.43 -3.21 -7.41
C TYR A 467 0.90 -2.45 -8.66
N PRO A 468 1.87 -1.55 -8.55
CA PRO A 468 2.41 -0.84 -9.72
C PRO A 468 3.30 -1.72 -10.60
N SER A 469 3.59 -2.94 -10.16
CA SER A 469 4.33 -3.95 -10.93
C SER A 469 3.77 -5.35 -10.69
N ASP A 470 4.13 -6.32 -11.51
CA ASP A 470 3.75 -7.71 -11.29
C ASP A 470 4.37 -8.23 -9.97
N TYR A 471 3.56 -8.85 -9.12
CA TYR A 471 4.00 -9.52 -7.90
C TYR A 471 5.17 -10.50 -8.11
N ARG A 472 5.25 -11.15 -9.28
CA ARG A 472 6.35 -12.07 -9.62
C ARG A 472 7.69 -11.36 -9.81
N TRP A 473 7.68 -10.07 -10.06
CA TRP A 473 8.89 -9.26 -10.18
C TRP A 473 9.68 -9.23 -8.87
N CYS A 474 8.98 -9.33 -7.76
CA CYS A 474 9.51 -9.25 -6.42
C CYS A 474 10.34 -10.48 -5.99
N ARG A 475 10.25 -11.61 -6.67
CA ARG A 475 10.90 -12.85 -6.24
C ARG A 475 12.09 -13.30 -7.09
N GLY A 476 12.88 -12.38 -7.62
CA GLY A 476 14.10 -12.72 -8.37
C GLY A 476 13.91 -13.61 -9.60
N ARG A 477 12.67 -13.89 -10.01
CA ARG A 477 12.38 -14.71 -11.19
C ARG A 477 12.42 -13.87 -12.44
N ASN A 478 13.55 -13.95 -13.11
CA ASN A 478 13.82 -13.27 -14.37
C ASN A 478 12.92 -13.85 -15.49
N ARG A 479 11.90 -13.09 -15.90
CA ARG A 479 11.12 -13.39 -17.12
C ARG A 479 11.19 -12.17 -18.02
N GLY A 480 12.08 -12.19 -19.05
CA GLY A 480 12.36 -11.09 -19.97
C GLY A 480 11.15 -10.35 -20.59
N GLY A 481 11.32 -9.69 -21.69
CA GLY A 481 10.39 -8.83 -22.46
C GLY A 481 8.85 -8.80 -22.27
N GLU A 482 8.26 -9.88 -21.76
CA GLU A 482 6.83 -9.96 -21.39
C GLU A 482 6.45 -8.99 -20.26
N ARG A 483 7.42 -8.55 -19.46
CA ARG A 483 7.22 -7.68 -18.30
C ARG A 483 6.82 -6.26 -18.67
N GLU A 484 7.36 -5.71 -19.73
CA GLU A 484 7.08 -4.32 -20.12
C GLU A 484 5.63 -4.15 -20.55
N ALA A 485 5.12 -5.11 -21.32
CA ALA A 485 3.72 -5.13 -21.70
C ALA A 485 2.79 -5.28 -20.48
N GLN A 486 3.21 -6.02 -19.44
CA GLN A 486 2.45 -6.20 -18.21
C GLN A 486 2.46 -4.94 -17.33
N ARG A 487 3.58 -4.24 -17.23
CA ARG A 487 3.72 -3.02 -16.42
C ARG A 487 2.82 -1.89 -16.90
N GLN A 488 2.68 -1.69 -18.21
CA GLN A 488 1.76 -0.71 -18.79
C GLN A 488 0.29 -1.01 -18.47
N ARG A 489 -0.03 -2.24 -18.03
CA ARG A 489 -1.39 -2.71 -17.76
C ARG A 489 -1.92 -2.35 -16.37
N HIS A 490 -1.05 -1.98 -15.42
CA HIS A 490 -1.46 -1.76 -14.03
C HIS A 490 -2.31 -0.50 -13.80
N PHE A 491 -2.18 0.51 -14.66
CA PHE A 491 -2.94 1.75 -14.60
C PHE A 491 -4.08 1.80 -15.62
N ASN A 492 -4.70 0.65 -15.88
CA ASN A 492 -5.81 0.51 -16.83
C ASN A 492 -7.17 0.60 -16.12
N PRO A 493 -8.30 0.76 -16.87
CA PRO A 493 -9.63 0.84 -16.28
C PRO A 493 -10.03 -0.39 -15.46
N GLN A 494 -9.56 -1.59 -15.81
CA GLN A 494 -9.87 -2.83 -15.07
C GLN A 494 -9.32 -2.80 -13.65
N THR A 495 -8.09 -2.29 -13.49
CA THR A 495 -7.41 -2.19 -12.20
C THR A 495 -8.24 -1.37 -11.20
N PHE A 496 -8.87 -0.29 -11.66
CA PHE A 496 -9.64 0.62 -10.81
C PHE A 496 -11.16 0.37 -10.86
N SER A 497 -11.61 -0.72 -11.48
CA SER A 497 -13.04 -1.03 -11.61
C SER A 497 -13.76 -1.15 -10.26
N THR A 498 -13.06 -1.60 -9.22
CA THR A 498 -13.56 -1.66 -7.84
C THR A 498 -13.98 -0.28 -7.32
N LEU A 499 -13.15 0.74 -7.52
CA LEU A 499 -13.45 2.11 -7.11
C LEU A 499 -14.59 2.72 -7.92
N VAL A 500 -14.62 2.46 -9.24
CA VAL A 500 -15.70 2.91 -10.13
C VAL A 500 -17.03 2.29 -9.70
N ALA A 501 -17.06 1.01 -9.36
CA ALA A 501 -18.26 0.33 -8.88
C ALA A 501 -18.74 0.86 -7.53
N ALA A 502 -17.84 1.12 -6.60
CA ALA A 502 -18.15 1.73 -5.30
C ALA A 502 -18.54 3.22 -5.41
N GLY A 503 -18.23 3.87 -6.53
CA GLY A 503 -18.52 5.29 -6.80
C GLY A 503 -17.50 6.26 -6.22
N THR A 504 -16.70 5.84 -5.28
CA THR A 504 -15.54 6.48 -4.66
C THR A 504 -14.82 5.43 -3.82
N GLY A 505 -13.80 5.82 -3.08
CA GLY A 505 -13.10 4.94 -2.16
C GLY A 505 -11.72 5.44 -1.81
N TRP A 506 -10.94 4.53 -1.27
CA TRP A 506 -9.53 4.73 -0.94
C TRP A 506 -8.66 3.85 -1.85
N VAL A 507 -7.43 4.26 -2.04
CA VAL A 507 -6.43 3.50 -2.79
C VAL A 507 -5.20 3.30 -1.93
N ASN A 508 -4.71 2.06 -1.89
CA ASN A 508 -3.34 1.79 -1.48
C ASN A 508 -2.51 1.43 -2.72
N MET A 509 -1.50 2.25 -3.02
CA MET A 509 -0.51 1.95 -4.04
C MET A 509 0.60 1.15 -3.40
N HIS A 510 0.60 -0.16 -3.66
CA HIS A 510 1.62 -1.03 -3.08
C HIS A 510 3.02 -0.64 -3.53
N ASP A 511 4.03 -0.98 -2.75
CA ASP A 511 5.41 -0.77 -3.13
C ASP A 511 5.75 -1.55 -4.39
N ARG A 512 6.59 -0.96 -5.21
CA ARG A 512 7.41 -1.75 -6.11
C ARG A 512 8.65 -2.14 -5.34
N TYR A 513 8.81 -3.42 -5.08
CA TYR A 513 9.89 -3.92 -4.26
C TYR A 513 10.64 -5.06 -4.93
N TRP A 514 11.88 -5.22 -4.52
CA TRP A 514 12.71 -6.38 -4.80
C TRP A 514 12.84 -7.20 -3.53
N GLU A 515 12.47 -8.46 -3.58
CA GLU A 515 12.62 -9.41 -2.49
C GLU A 515 13.68 -10.43 -2.88
N ASP A 516 14.63 -10.66 -1.99
CA ASP A 516 15.68 -11.66 -2.16
C ASP A 516 15.87 -12.42 -0.86
N ASP A 517 15.88 -13.73 -0.95
CA ASP A 517 16.26 -14.61 0.16
C ASP A 517 17.57 -15.30 -0.20
N VAL A 518 18.63 -14.79 0.37
CA VAL A 518 19.97 -15.39 0.26
C VAL A 518 20.05 -16.55 1.24
N GLY A 519 19.25 -17.61 1.03
CA GLY A 519 19.20 -18.79 1.90
C GLY A 519 20.52 -19.57 1.98
N ARG A 520 21.52 -19.18 1.18
CA ARG A 520 22.91 -19.62 1.27
C ARG A 520 23.78 -18.37 1.26
N LYS A 521 24.47 -18.14 2.36
CA LYS A 521 25.45 -17.08 2.52
C LYS A 521 26.51 -17.19 1.43
N GLU A 522 26.54 -16.24 0.51
CA GLU A 522 27.72 -16.04 -0.33
C GLU A 522 28.81 -15.51 0.57
N PRO A 523 29.97 -16.20 0.72
CA PRO A 523 31.03 -15.73 1.57
C PRO A 523 31.57 -14.42 0.98
N ILE A 524 31.41 -13.33 1.70
CA ILE A 524 32.13 -12.10 1.46
C ILE A 524 33.29 -12.10 2.42
N GLU A 525 34.51 -12.10 1.90
CA GLU A 525 35.74 -11.91 2.70
C GLU A 525 35.90 -10.42 3.07
N CYS A 526 34.94 -9.89 3.85
CA CYS A 526 34.98 -8.53 4.34
C CYS A 526 34.58 -8.49 5.81
N PRO A 527 35.40 -7.96 6.71
CA PRO A 527 35.12 -7.97 8.15
C PRO A 527 33.97 -7.04 8.54
N TRP A 528 33.69 -6.03 7.72
CA TRP A 528 32.66 -4.99 8.00
C TRP A 528 31.40 -5.11 7.14
N LEU A 529 31.32 -6.08 6.24
CA LEU A 529 30.14 -6.33 5.40
C LEU A 529 29.82 -7.83 5.43
N LYS A 530 28.59 -8.19 5.74
CA LYS A 530 28.13 -9.58 5.73
C LYS A 530 26.81 -9.68 5.00
N GLU A 531 26.57 -10.82 4.37
CA GLU A 531 25.25 -11.14 3.84
C GLU A 531 24.26 -11.38 4.98
N ILE A 532 23.09 -10.80 4.83
CA ILE A 532 21.90 -11.02 5.67
C ILE A 532 20.92 -11.77 4.79
N GLY A 533 20.35 -12.88 5.28
CA GLY A 533 19.55 -13.80 4.50
C GLY A 533 18.44 -13.14 3.69
N TRP A 534 17.32 -12.84 4.32
CA TRP A 534 16.19 -12.22 3.64
C TRP A 534 16.27 -10.68 3.66
N ARG A 535 15.94 -10.04 2.55
CA ARG A 535 15.80 -8.59 2.44
C ARG A 535 14.68 -8.20 1.47
N VAL A 536 14.15 -7.02 1.67
CA VAL A 536 13.21 -6.36 0.76
C VAL A 536 13.66 -4.93 0.54
N SER A 537 13.81 -4.52 -0.72
CA SER A 537 14.15 -3.13 -1.06
C SER A 537 13.02 -2.51 -1.85
N THR A 538 12.56 -1.33 -1.46
CA THR A 538 11.61 -0.57 -2.28
C THR A 538 12.34 0.11 -3.42
N LEU A 539 11.81 -0.04 -4.64
CA LEU A 539 12.41 0.50 -5.83
C LEU A 539 11.49 1.57 -6.44
N ASN A 540 12.01 2.77 -6.57
CA ASN A 540 11.24 3.91 -7.05
C ASN A 540 11.71 4.35 -8.45
N PRO A 541 10.79 4.80 -9.34
CA PRO A 541 11.17 5.46 -10.59
C PRO A 541 11.74 6.85 -10.30
N THR A 542 12.06 7.59 -11.34
CA THR A 542 12.49 8.99 -11.15
C THR A 542 11.39 9.81 -10.46
N PRO A 543 11.75 10.87 -9.71
CA PRO A 543 10.77 11.66 -8.95
C PRO A 543 9.62 12.23 -9.78
N ALA A 544 9.88 12.61 -11.05
CA ALA A 544 8.85 13.12 -11.95
C ALA A 544 7.81 12.05 -12.33
N GLN A 545 8.22 10.80 -12.40
CA GLN A 545 7.38 9.65 -12.79
C GLN A 545 6.68 9.01 -11.60
N PHE A 546 7.26 9.14 -10.41
CA PHE A 546 6.74 8.55 -9.18
C PHE A 546 5.31 9.01 -8.86
N LEU A 547 4.97 10.27 -9.17
CA LEU A 547 3.64 10.82 -8.93
C LEU A 547 2.52 10.14 -9.74
N GLN A 548 2.86 9.33 -10.76
CA GLN A 548 1.85 8.51 -11.44
C GLN A 548 1.08 7.63 -10.44
N HIS A 549 1.75 7.11 -9.42
CA HIS A 549 1.12 6.28 -8.38
C HIS A 549 0.02 7.03 -7.61
N TYR A 550 0.12 8.35 -7.48
CA TYR A 550 -0.86 9.18 -6.77
C TYR A 550 -1.96 9.73 -7.69
N VAL A 551 -1.63 10.07 -8.95
CA VAL A 551 -2.62 10.69 -9.84
C VAL A 551 -3.40 9.66 -10.67
N ALA A 552 -2.86 8.47 -10.92
CA ALA A 552 -3.53 7.45 -11.74
C ALA A 552 -4.95 7.08 -11.25
N PRO A 553 -5.21 6.90 -9.94
CA PRO A 553 -6.57 6.65 -9.45
C PRO A 553 -7.55 7.75 -9.84
N LEU A 554 -7.10 9.02 -9.85
CA LEU A 554 -7.94 10.18 -10.19
C LEU A 554 -8.40 10.16 -11.65
N ARG A 555 -7.81 9.35 -12.50
CA ARG A 555 -8.30 9.13 -13.87
C ARG A 555 -9.66 8.45 -13.89
N PHE A 556 -9.91 7.55 -12.96
CA PHE A 556 -11.02 6.61 -12.99
C PHE A 556 -12.10 6.93 -11.95
N ALA A 557 -11.71 7.42 -10.77
CA ALA A 557 -12.63 7.76 -9.69
C ALA A 557 -12.15 8.99 -8.91
N ASP A 558 -13.04 9.66 -8.20
CA ASP A 558 -12.70 10.69 -7.22
C ASP A 558 -12.41 10.01 -5.87
N VAL A 559 -11.15 9.60 -5.68
CA VAL A 559 -10.73 8.94 -4.43
C VAL A 559 -10.56 9.95 -3.29
N GLN A 560 -10.81 9.51 -2.06
CA GLN A 560 -10.79 10.38 -0.87
C GLN A 560 -9.50 10.22 -0.04
N THR A 561 -8.81 9.09 -0.21
CA THR A 561 -7.55 8.79 0.48
C THR A 561 -6.65 8.00 -0.45
N ILE A 562 -5.38 8.34 -0.45
CA ILE A 562 -4.34 7.62 -1.17
C ILE A 562 -3.24 7.28 -0.18
N THR A 563 -3.01 5.99 0.05
CA THR A 563 -1.88 5.48 0.82
C THR A 563 -0.86 4.85 -0.11
N LYS A 564 0.38 4.78 0.32
CA LYS A 564 1.43 4.05 -0.37
C LYS A 564 2.26 3.26 0.63
N GLY A 565 2.63 2.07 0.22
CA GLY A 565 3.46 1.17 1.00
C GLY A 565 2.98 -0.28 0.90
N GLY A 566 3.71 -1.14 1.52
CA GLY A 566 3.48 -2.58 1.56
C GLY A 566 4.38 -3.20 2.62
N PHE A 567 5.51 -3.79 2.22
CA PHE A 567 6.46 -4.34 3.19
C PHE A 567 7.23 -3.26 3.94
N LEU A 568 7.59 -2.17 3.25
CA LEU A 568 8.34 -1.04 3.79
C LEU A 568 7.65 0.28 3.42
N ILE A 569 8.25 1.39 3.81
CA ILE A 569 7.65 2.72 3.57
C ILE A 569 7.65 3.15 2.09
N GLY A 570 8.09 2.48 1.16
CA GLY A 570 7.94 2.66 -0.28
C GLY A 570 8.10 4.07 -0.89
N THR A 571 8.52 5.06 -0.12
CA THR A 571 8.50 6.48 -0.48
C THR A 571 9.83 7.18 -0.23
N HIS A 572 10.84 6.48 0.24
CA HIS A 572 12.18 7.04 0.45
C HIS A 572 12.74 7.67 -0.83
N GLY A 573 13.20 8.90 -0.71
CA GLY A 573 13.74 9.70 -1.81
C GLY A 573 12.69 10.45 -2.63
N MET A 574 11.40 10.29 -2.31
CA MET A 574 10.28 10.91 -3.05
C MET A 574 9.53 11.97 -2.24
N GLU A 575 9.93 12.23 -1.01
CA GLU A 575 9.22 13.05 -0.03
C GLU A 575 8.87 14.46 -0.54
N PRO A 576 9.76 15.21 -1.22
CA PRO A 576 9.40 16.53 -1.73
C PRO A 576 8.27 16.48 -2.78
N LYS A 577 8.24 15.42 -3.59
CA LYS A 577 7.18 15.23 -4.60
C LYS A 577 5.87 14.81 -3.98
N ILE A 578 5.92 13.96 -2.98
CA ILE A 578 4.73 13.56 -2.21
C ILE A 578 4.15 14.77 -1.50
N ALA A 579 4.98 15.61 -0.86
CA ALA A 579 4.56 16.84 -0.19
C ALA A 579 3.87 17.82 -1.16
N GLU A 580 4.38 17.97 -2.39
CA GLU A 580 3.74 18.77 -3.43
C GLU A 580 2.33 18.25 -3.75
N PHE A 581 2.21 16.94 -4.00
CA PHE A 581 0.92 16.29 -4.25
C PHE A 581 -0.01 16.36 -3.04
N ALA A 582 0.49 16.07 -1.86
CA ALA A 582 -0.29 16.03 -0.63
C ALA A 582 -0.92 17.39 -0.30
N ARG A 583 -0.17 18.49 -0.45
CA ARG A 583 -0.71 19.84 -0.30
C ARG A 583 -1.89 20.11 -1.25
N ALA A 584 -1.76 19.73 -2.51
CA ALA A 584 -2.86 19.86 -3.47
C ALA A 584 -4.05 18.98 -3.08
N PHE A 585 -3.83 17.69 -2.89
CA PHE A 585 -4.89 16.71 -2.66
C PHE A 585 -5.63 16.95 -1.34
N ARG A 586 -4.92 17.21 -0.25
CA ARG A 586 -5.49 17.44 1.09
C ARG A 586 -6.17 18.79 1.22
N SER A 587 -5.89 19.76 0.35
CA SER A 587 -6.60 21.04 0.31
C SER A 587 -8.05 20.93 -0.23
N LEU A 588 -8.44 19.79 -0.79
CA LEU A 588 -9.78 19.53 -1.30
C LEU A 588 -10.72 19.02 -0.20
N PRO A 589 -11.98 19.47 -0.17
CA PRO A 589 -13.00 18.90 0.71
C PRO A 589 -13.18 17.39 0.49
N ALA A 590 -13.44 16.63 1.56
CA ALA A 590 -13.68 15.20 1.50
C ALA A 590 -15.12 14.85 1.11
N VAL A 591 -15.54 15.35 -0.04
CA VAL A 591 -16.81 15.04 -0.70
C VAL A 591 -16.51 14.52 -2.11
N VAL A 592 -17.46 13.81 -2.71
CA VAL A 592 -17.28 13.30 -4.08
C VAL A 592 -17.47 14.45 -5.08
N PHE A 593 -16.45 14.68 -5.89
CA PHE A 593 -16.45 15.66 -6.98
C PHE A 593 -17.03 15.04 -8.25
N THR A 594 -17.73 15.85 -9.03
CA THR A 594 -18.34 15.44 -10.29
C THR A 594 -17.41 15.73 -11.46
N ASP A 595 -17.28 14.78 -12.38
CA ASP A 595 -16.53 14.97 -13.62
C ASP A 595 -17.12 16.10 -14.47
N LEU A 596 -16.25 16.89 -15.10
CA LEU A 596 -16.57 17.85 -16.14
C LEU A 596 -15.95 17.40 -17.48
N PRO A 597 -16.55 16.43 -18.20
CA PRO A 597 -15.94 15.81 -19.39
C PRO A 597 -15.62 16.79 -20.51
N ALA A 598 -16.43 17.84 -20.67
CA ALA A 598 -16.25 18.86 -21.72
C ALA A 598 -14.93 19.65 -21.60
N ALA A 599 -14.32 19.66 -20.39
CA ALA A 599 -13.08 20.36 -20.12
C ALA A 599 -11.85 19.43 -20.06
N GLY A 600 -12.06 18.11 -20.04
CA GLY A 600 -11.01 17.10 -19.88
C GLY A 600 -10.68 16.37 -21.18
N THR A 601 -9.65 15.53 -21.10
CA THR A 601 -9.25 14.55 -22.13
C THR A 601 -9.26 13.14 -21.54
N ALA A 602 -8.78 12.17 -22.30
CA ALA A 602 -8.58 10.81 -21.78
C ALA A 602 -7.62 10.78 -20.58
N GLU A 603 -6.59 11.64 -20.57
CA GLU A 603 -5.54 11.69 -19.55
C GLU A 603 -5.70 12.86 -18.57
N VAL A 604 -6.40 13.91 -18.95
CA VAL A 604 -6.62 15.08 -18.10
C VAL A 604 -8.05 15.06 -17.57
N LYS A 605 -8.20 15.06 -16.25
CA LYS A 605 -9.47 15.06 -15.55
C LYS A 605 -9.74 16.38 -14.86
N VAL A 606 -10.93 16.92 -15.09
CA VAL A 606 -11.45 18.10 -14.40
C VAL A 606 -12.66 17.66 -13.59
N ARG A 607 -12.63 17.93 -12.29
CA ARG A 607 -13.76 17.64 -11.40
C ARG A 607 -14.06 18.82 -10.52
N CYS A 608 -15.33 19.06 -10.27
CA CYS A 608 -15.78 20.17 -9.44
C CYS A 608 -16.91 19.78 -8.47
N ARG A 609 -17.02 20.58 -7.41
CA ARG A 609 -18.10 20.49 -6.42
C ARG A 609 -18.36 21.83 -5.77
N ASP A 610 -19.62 22.18 -5.63
CA ASP A 610 -20.03 23.24 -4.71
C ASP A 610 -20.08 22.66 -3.29
N VAL A 611 -19.43 23.35 -2.37
CA VAL A 611 -19.45 23.01 -0.94
C VAL A 611 -19.73 24.29 -0.15
N SER A 612 -20.92 24.38 0.41
CA SER A 612 -21.38 25.54 1.20
C SER A 612 -21.23 26.87 0.45
N GLY A 613 -21.61 26.90 -0.83
CA GLY A 613 -21.56 28.09 -1.68
C GLY A 613 -20.18 28.47 -2.20
N LYS A 614 -19.17 27.60 -2.00
CA LYS A 614 -17.83 27.73 -2.55
C LYS A 614 -17.61 26.68 -3.64
N LEU A 615 -17.20 27.12 -4.81
CA LEU A 615 -16.85 26.22 -5.90
C LEU A 615 -15.42 25.70 -5.70
N HIS A 616 -15.30 24.40 -5.43
CA HIS A 616 -14.02 23.71 -5.42
C HIS A 616 -13.87 22.89 -6.69
N PHE A 617 -12.67 22.90 -7.27
CA PHE A 617 -12.36 22.02 -8.39
C PHE A 617 -10.88 21.65 -8.43
N TYR A 618 -10.59 20.59 -9.16
CA TYR A 618 -9.23 20.20 -9.44
C TYR A 618 -9.04 19.77 -10.90
N VAL A 619 -7.81 19.90 -11.36
CA VAL A 619 -7.34 19.44 -12.66
C VAL A 619 -6.19 18.49 -12.44
N ALA A 620 -6.34 17.24 -12.88
CA ALA A 620 -5.33 16.20 -12.76
C ALA A 620 -4.84 15.78 -14.14
N ASN A 621 -3.54 15.91 -14.39
CA ASN A 621 -2.88 15.33 -15.53
C ASN A 621 -2.36 13.93 -15.14
N THR A 622 -2.99 12.88 -15.65
CA THR A 622 -2.59 11.48 -15.40
C THR A 622 -1.69 10.92 -16.49
N GLY A 623 -1.35 11.74 -17.49
CA GLY A 623 -0.50 11.38 -18.62
C GLY A 623 0.97 11.72 -18.41
N ALA A 624 1.81 11.11 -19.24
CA ALA A 624 3.27 11.29 -19.24
C ALA A 624 3.75 12.58 -19.96
N ALA A 625 2.86 13.32 -20.61
CA ALA A 625 3.17 14.56 -21.31
C ALA A 625 2.59 15.77 -20.56
N PRO A 626 3.24 16.95 -20.66
CA PRO A 626 2.63 18.20 -20.21
C PRO A 626 1.30 18.46 -20.91
N ALA A 627 0.37 19.07 -20.22
CA ALA A 627 -0.95 19.40 -20.76
C ALA A 627 -1.35 20.84 -20.40
N ARG A 628 -2.21 21.42 -21.20
CA ARG A 628 -2.85 22.71 -20.91
C ARG A 628 -4.35 22.58 -21.02
N VAL A 629 -5.04 23.12 -20.04
CA VAL A 629 -6.51 23.12 -19.98
C VAL A 629 -7.02 24.55 -19.89
N SER A 630 -8.00 24.88 -20.73
CA SER A 630 -8.73 26.13 -20.65
C SER A 630 -10.08 25.89 -19.96
N LEU A 631 -10.39 26.72 -18.99
CA LEU A 631 -11.61 26.65 -18.18
C LEU A 631 -12.23 28.04 -18.10
N LYS A 632 -13.49 28.08 -17.72
CA LYS A 632 -14.23 29.31 -17.42
C LYS A 632 -14.99 29.15 -16.11
N VAL A 633 -14.95 30.19 -15.26
CA VAL A 633 -15.75 30.25 -14.06
C VAL A 633 -16.91 31.21 -14.32
N ASP A 634 -18.12 30.68 -14.58
CA ASP A 634 -19.30 31.47 -14.73
C ASP A 634 -19.76 32.03 -13.37
N GLY A 635 -20.46 33.17 -13.36
CA GLY A 635 -20.90 33.87 -12.17
C GLY A 635 -20.02 35.05 -11.79
N THR A 636 -20.31 35.65 -10.64
CA THR A 636 -19.50 36.75 -10.10
C THR A 636 -18.49 36.17 -9.09
N VAL A 637 -17.25 36.21 -9.46
CA VAL A 637 -16.13 35.73 -8.62
C VAL A 637 -15.66 36.85 -7.68
N ALA A 638 -15.70 36.60 -6.38
CA ALA A 638 -15.20 37.53 -5.36
C ALA A 638 -13.75 37.21 -4.97
N GLU A 639 -13.41 35.92 -4.86
CA GLU A 639 -12.06 35.45 -4.56
C GLU A 639 -11.78 34.21 -5.41
N PHE A 640 -10.55 34.06 -5.90
CA PHE A 640 -10.11 32.88 -6.63
C PHE A 640 -8.70 32.48 -6.22
N VAL A 641 -8.54 31.31 -5.65
CA VAL A 641 -7.31 30.86 -4.99
C VAL A 641 -6.88 29.50 -5.52
N GLU A 642 -5.59 29.32 -5.76
CA GLU A 642 -4.98 28.00 -5.88
C GLU A 642 -4.77 27.43 -4.47
N THR A 643 -5.52 26.42 -4.11
CA THR A 643 -5.58 25.96 -2.70
C THR A 643 -4.32 25.24 -2.22
N SER A 644 -3.52 24.69 -3.14
CA SER A 644 -2.26 24.03 -2.82
C SER A 644 -1.17 24.99 -2.34
N THR A 645 -1.23 26.25 -2.77
CA THR A 645 -0.27 27.30 -2.42
C THR A 645 -0.86 28.39 -1.55
N GLY A 646 -2.21 28.50 -1.50
CA GLY A 646 -2.91 29.60 -0.88
C GLY A 646 -2.82 30.92 -1.65
N SER A 647 -2.30 30.90 -2.89
CA SER A 647 -2.05 32.10 -3.69
C SER A 647 -3.30 32.52 -4.48
N ASP A 648 -3.57 33.82 -4.50
CA ASP A 648 -4.56 34.39 -5.38
C ASP A 648 -4.20 34.17 -6.85
N VAL A 649 -5.17 33.79 -7.65
CA VAL A 649 -5.00 33.55 -9.09
C VAL A 649 -5.85 34.56 -9.87
N SER A 650 -5.22 35.28 -10.77
CA SER A 650 -5.92 36.20 -11.65
C SER A 650 -6.64 35.44 -12.78
N LEU A 651 -7.94 35.71 -12.92
CA LEU A 651 -8.73 35.24 -14.04
C LEU A 651 -8.60 36.19 -15.24
N GLY A 652 -8.57 35.62 -16.44
CA GLY A 652 -8.57 36.38 -17.67
C GLY A 652 -9.94 37.00 -17.98
N LYS A 653 -10.05 37.64 -19.15
CA LYS A 653 -11.30 38.27 -19.61
C LYS A 653 -12.44 37.23 -19.64
N GLY A 654 -13.56 37.59 -19.00
CA GLY A 654 -14.72 36.68 -18.89
C GLY A 654 -14.51 35.52 -17.93
N ASN A 655 -13.68 35.69 -16.92
CA ASN A 655 -13.29 34.68 -15.93
C ASN A 655 -12.65 33.43 -16.54
N ALA A 656 -11.90 33.61 -17.62
CA ALA A 656 -11.13 32.52 -18.22
C ALA A 656 -9.92 32.14 -17.37
N LEU A 657 -9.66 30.85 -17.25
CA LEU A 657 -8.51 30.26 -16.57
C LEU A 657 -7.76 29.32 -17.51
N SER A 658 -6.47 29.54 -17.65
CA SER A 658 -5.57 28.58 -18.33
C SER A 658 -4.71 27.90 -17.29
N VAL A 659 -4.74 26.56 -17.27
CA VAL A 659 -3.98 25.73 -16.32
C VAL A 659 -2.93 24.93 -17.07
N ASP A 660 -1.67 25.21 -16.80
CA ASP A 660 -0.53 24.41 -17.27
C ASP A 660 -0.24 23.29 -16.27
N LEU A 661 -0.12 22.09 -16.78
CA LEU A 661 0.05 20.87 -16.01
C LEU A 661 1.33 20.14 -16.43
N ALA A 662 2.20 19.89 -15.48
CA ALA A 662 3.29 18.95 -15.66
C ALA A 662 2.76 17.50 -15.83
N PRO A 663 3.56 16.56 -16.34
CA PRO A 663 3.22 15.15 -16.27
C PRO A 663 2.89 14.74 -14.84
N TYR A 664 1.87 13.87 -14.68
CA TYR A 664 1.48 13.30 -13.40
C TYR A 664 1.30 14.34 -12.29
N SER A 665 0.55 15.41 -12.57
CA SER A 665 0.36 16.51 -11.62
C SER A 665 -1.10 16.78 -11.27
N LEU A 666 -1.31 17.44 -10.14
CA LEU A 666 -2.60 17.85 -9.61
C LEU A 666 -2.57 19.35 -9.29
N ARG A 667 -3.57 20.09 -9.78
CA ARG A 667 -3.83 21.49 -9.41
C ARG A 667 -5.21 21.63 -8.81
N THR A 668 -5.34 22.43 -7.78
CA THR A 668 -6.56 22.54 -6.97
C THR A 668 -6.93 23.98 -6.73
N TYR A 669 -8.23 24.30 -6.86
CA TYR A 669 -8.72 25.66 -6.83
C TYR A 669 -10.00 25.79 -6.02
N ARG A 670 -10.21 27.01 -5.47
CA ARG A 670 -11.42 27.41 -4.81
C ARG A 670 -11.84 28.79 -5.32
N ALA A 671 -13.12 28.94 -5.69
CA ALA A 671 -13.73 30.22 -5.97
C ALA A 671 -14.82 30.51 -4.95
N THR A 672 -14.93 31.79 -4.53
CA THR A 672 -16.05 32.32 -3.75
C THR A 672 -16.78 33.39 -4.55
N GLY A 673 -18.08 33.55 -4.35
CA GLY A 673 -18.92 34.50 -5.11
C GLY A 673 -20.36 34.06 -5.26
N THR A 674 -21.02 34.52 -6.30
CA THR A 674 -22.44 34.20 -6.55
C THR A 674 -22.63 33.58 -7.94
N GLY A 675 -23.51 32.56 -8.02
CA GLY A 675 -23.85 31.88 -9.26
C GLY A 675 -22.68 31.13 -9.91
N LEU A 676 -21.71 30.68 -9.10
CA LEU A 676 -20.50 30.08 -9.58
C LEU A 676 -20.75 28.71 -10.22
N LYS A 677 -20.23 28.52 -11.43
CA LYS A 677 -20.19 27.23 -12.13
C LYS A 677 -18.88 27.12 -12.90
N LEU A 678 -18.31 25.91 -12.95
CA LEU A 678 -17.16 25.61 -13.79
C LEU A 678 -17.66 25.12 -15.16
N ALA A 679 -17.12 25.69 -16.21
CA ALA A 679 -17.42 25.32 -17.60
C ALA A 679 -16.12 24.99 -18.35
N GLY A 680 -16.24 24.19 -19.41
CA GLY A 680 -15.19 24.04 -20.42
C GLY A 680 -15.05 25.32 -21.25
N PRO A 681 -14.09 25.34 -22.19
CA PRO A 681 -13.81 26.49 -23.04
C PRO A 681 -14.98 26.86 -23.94
#